data_f2013dee2398da5600c949473405f789
#
_entry.id   f2013dee2398da5600c949473405f789
#
_cell.length_a   1.000
_cell.length_b   1.000
_cell.length_c   1.000
_cell.angle_alpha   90.00
_cell.angle_beta   90.00
_cell.angle_gamma   90.00
#
_symmetry.space_group_name_H-M   'P 1'
#
loop_
_entity.id
_entity.type
_entity.pdbx_description
1 polymer ?
#
loop_
_entity_poly.entity_id
_entity_poly.type
_entity_poly.pdbx_seq_one_letter_code
_entity_poly.pdbx_strand_id
1 'polypeptide(L)'
;MQLLAHTIVKNRHLVLVIALILLIPSVYGVLHARIEYDLMSYLPDDLDSVRGMDILDREFHYADRAIVVIRDDPDWKVLKLKEMIEQVDGVSSVFWISDISDPAIPHDYLGEEIVSQFYKGDITFLLVHLAEGGISLESEKAIADIKAMLDDNQRLIGQVVSGIEMKELGMSQTPGMVRAAVILIFLVLLLALPSVALPFIFMATIGAAYAYNMGIAYIFGQRVSYITNSCAAALQLGVTMDYCIFLIHSFQAERKTHDPETAMEKAIASTATAVVASAITTATGFAALALMSVRLGADMGLFMARGILLSVIATLTVLPSLVLVFQSVIDKFAHRSFLPRFDGIANWAIRRRVPVFALAVVIMAAGYYGYSKVELNYDLEATFPQEIPSIVAMEEFSEAFGSMREAYVVIRDMPGWRLQQITAELREIEGVNSAECLADLVDPAIPLDFVPGEVAKRYVGGGYSNIILNIAGSGLDDTTENLIANVREVLADVDEECYLTGSPVITSDLRRITDRDMVVVNAVSIVAIFVIVMIAFRSPTVAIVLVAAIMSAIWANQAISGILGQPLFFFSGLAIGAIQLGATVDYAILVASTFREKLGELDPVEGMRRTMIECGPAILNSGLALFAAIMGVYFATTLLAVKELGLLLARGALISMGVASVLLPPVILVLHPLLVRTSLRWPAGRDLEQN
;
A
#
# COMPACT_ATOMS: atom_id res chain seq x y z
N MET A 1 -34.95 -5.80 10.62
CA MET A 1 -34.49 -6.38 9.34
C MET A 1 -35.62 -6.78 8.41
N GLN A 2 -36.66 -7.49 8.84
CA GLN A 2 -37.79 -7.89 7.98
C GLN A 2 -38.49 -6.70 7.29
N LEU A 3 -38.75 -5.60 8.01
CA LEU A 3 -39.38 -4.39 7.45
C LEU A 3 -38.50 -3.73 6.39
N LEU A 4 -37.18 -3.71 6.59
CA LEU A 4 -36.22 -3.18 5.63
C LEU A 4 -36.16 -4.06 4.38
N ALA A 5 -36.10 -5.39 4.53
CA ALA A 5 -36.12 -6.35 3.43
C ALA A 5 -37.39 -6.19 2.57
N HIS A 6 -38.57 -6.12 3.20
CA HIS A 6 -39.85 -5.88 2.51
C HIS A 6 -39.86 -4.55 1.73
N THR A 7 -39.35 -3.48 2.33
CA THR A 7 -39.27 -2.17 1.68
C THR A 7 -38.38 -2.18 0.44
N ILE A 8 -37.21 -2.84 0.52
CA ILE A 8 -36.27 -2.96 -0.61
C ILE A 8 -36.89 -3.76 -1.74
N VAL A 9 -37.45 -4.94 -1.45
CA VAL A 9 -38.04 -5.83 -2.46
C VAL A 9 -39.25 -5.17 -3.16
N LYS A 10 -40.12 -4.55 -2.39
CA LYS A 10 -41.28 -3.85 -2.92
C LYS A 10 -40.92 -2.65 -3.80
N ASN A 11 -39.90 -1.89 -3.41
CA ASN A 11 -39.50 -0.66 -4.10
C ASN A 11 -38.23 -0.87 -4.96
N ARG A 12 -37.93 -2.09 -5.45
CA ARG A 12 -36.73 -2.44 -6.20
C ARG A 12 -36.35 -1.48 -7.34
N HIS A 13 -37.37 -1.02 -8.10
CA HIS A 13 -37.15 -0.07 -9.20
C HIS A 13 -36.72 1.31 -8.68
N LEU A 14 -37.29 1.79 -7.58
CA LEU A 14 -36.90 3.05 -6.95
C LEU A 14 -35.48 2.98 -6.41
N VAL A 15 -35.09 1.85 -5.78
CA VAL A 15 -33.72 1.60 -5.31
C VAL A 15 -32.73 1.69 -6.46
N LEU A 16 -33.02 1.05 -7.60
CA LEU A 16 -32.14 1.10 -8.78
C LEU A 16 -32.06 2.51 -9.39
N VAL A 17 -33.17 3.26 -9.43
CA VAL A 17 -33.17 4.65 -9.90
C VAL A 17 -32.30 5.53 -9.00
N ILE A 18 -32.44 5.41 -7.68
CA ILE A 18 -31.60 6.16 -6.72
C ILE A 18 -30.13 5.78 -6.89
N ALA A 19 -29.82 4.48 -6.99
CA ALA A 19 -28.47 4.02 -7.23
C ALA A 19 -27.87 4.60 -8.52
N LEU A 20 -28.65 4.64 -9.61
CA LEU A 20 -28.21 5.20 -10.88
C LEU A 20 -27.99 6.72 -10.80
N ILE A 21 -28.87 7.46 -10.11
CA ILE A 21 -28.71 8.91 -9.89
C ILE A 21 -27.42 9.20 -9.09
N LEU A 22 -27.16 8.42 -8.04
CA LEU A 22 -25.94 8.56 -7.24
C LEU A 22 -24.67 8.15 -8.02
N LEU A 23 -24.79 7.26 -9.00
CA LEU A 23 -23.67 6.84 -9.82
C LEU A 23 -23.14 7.96 -10.72
N ILE A 24 -23.98 8.89 -11.17
CA ILE A 24 -23.58 9.98 -12.07
C ILE A 24 -22.48 10.87 -11.44
N PRO A 25 -22.69 11.51 -10.28
CA PRO A 25 -21.65 12.30 -9.64
C PRO A 25 -20.46 11.45 -9.19
N SER A 26 -20.68 10.18 -8.88
CA SER A 26 -19.61 9.26 -8.46
C SER A 26 -18.68 8.90 -9.60
N VAL A 27 -19.19 8.65 -10.81
CA VAL A 27 -18.37 8.42 -12.00
C VAL A 27 -17.58 9.68 -12.36
N TYR A 28 -18.18 10.86 -12.22
CA TYR A 28 -17.43 12.11 -12.37
C TYR A 28 -16.25 12.18 -11.40
N GLY A 29 -16.47 11.80 -10.13
CA GLY A 29 -15.40 11.73 -9.13
C GLY A 29 -14.31 10.70 -9.45
N VAL A 30 -14.66 9.55 -10.02
CA VAL A 30 -13.67 8.55 -10.50
C VAL A 30 -12.77 9.12 -11.59
N LEU A 31 -13.35 9.88 -12.54
CA LEU A 31 -12.61 10.45 -13.67
C LEU A 31 -11.74 11.65 -13.28
N HIS A 32 -12.04 12.32 -12.17
CA HIS A 32 -11.35 13.53 -11.70
C HIS A 32 -10.68 13.28 -10.31
N ALA A 33 -10.48 12.03 -9.93
CA ALA A 33 -9.84 11.69 -8.67
C ALA A 33 -8.42 12.29 -8.60
N ARG A 34 -8.08 12.84 -7.43
CA ARG A 34 -6.75 13.41 -7.17
C ARG A 34 -5.85 12.31 -6.63
N ILE A 35 -4.94 11.83 -7.48
CA ILE A 35 -3.99 10.78 -7.12
C ILE A 35 -2.67 11.42 -6.73
N GLU A 36 -2.15 11.02 -5.57
CA GLU A 36 -0.85 11.47 -5.07
C GLU A 36 0.21 10.41 -5.41
N TYR A 37 1.26 10.85 -6.09
CA TYR A 37 2.37 9.99 -6.51
C TYR A 37 3.64 10.20 -5.69
N ASP A 38 3.72 11.33 -4.98
CA ASP A 38 4.83 11.62 -4.09
C ASP A 38 4.64 10.89 -2.76
N LEU A 39 5.51 9.91 -2.47
CA LEU A 39 5.50 9.17 -1.22
C LEU A 39 6.02 10.01 -0.03
N MET A 40 6.84 11.03 -0.27
CA MET A 40 7.32 11.93 0.78
C MET A 40 6.17 12.69 1.43
N SER A 41 5.13 13.05 0.66
CA SER A 41 3.94 13.74 1.17
C SER A 41 3.14 12.94 2.21
N TYR A 42 3.41 11.64 2.35
CA TYR A 42 2.78 10.76 3.35
C TYR A 42 3.58 10.61 4.65
N LEU A 43 4.79 11.18 4.71
CA LEU A 43 5.56 11.20 5.95
C LEU A 43 4.94 12.16 6.98
N PRO A 44 5.12 11.91 8.28
CA PRO A 44 4.63 12.82 9.33
C PRO A 44 5.35 14.17 9.27
N ASP A 45 4.59 15.28 9.30
CA ASP A 45 5.13 16.65 9.27
C ASP A 45 5.87 17.03 10.56
N ASP A 46 5.76 16.26 11.61
CA ASP A 46 6.42 16.48 12.90
C ASP A 46 7.83 15.86 12.99
N LEU A 47 8.25 15.12 11.97
CA LEU A 47 9.61 14.63 11.89
C LEU A 47 10.59 15.76 11.56
N ASP A 48 11.69 15.82 12.30
CA ASP A 48 12.73 16.82 12.07
C ASP A 48 13.34 16.71 10.67
N SER A 49 13.51 15.50 10.16
CA SER A 49 13.99 15.26 8.78
C SER A 49 13.02 15.79 7.72
N VAL A 50 11.70 15.70 7.95
CA VAL A 50 10.68 16.23 7.02
C VAL A 50 10.64 17.77 7.13
N ARG A 51 10.69 18.35 8.33
CA ARG A 51 10.76 19.80 8.52
C ARG A 51 12.02 20.40 7.89
N GLY A 52 13.17 19.73 8.08
CA GLY A 52 14.42 20.13 7.44
C GLY A 52 14.32 20.10 5.92
N MET A 53 13.67 19.07 5.34
CA MET A 53 13.43 18.98 3.91
C MET A 53 12.51 20.09 3.41
N ASP A 54 11.44 20.41 4.13
CA ASP A 54 10.53 21.52 3.79
C ASP A 54 11.23 22.87 3.75
N ILE A 55 12.19 23.11 4.67
CA ILE A 55 13.00 24.35 4.68
C ILE A 55 14.00 24.31 3.51
N LEU A 56 14.64 23.14 3.28
CA LEU A 56 15.58 22.95 2.18
C LEU A 56 14.90 23.22 0.83
N ASP A 57 13.67 22.76 0.66
CA ASP A 57 12.89 22.97 -0.55
C ASP A 57 12.47 24.43 -0.72
N ARG A 58 11.98 25.09 0.35
CA ARG A 58 11.49 26.46 0.25
C ARG A 58 12.58 27.52 0.15
N GLU A 59 13.67 27.36 0.89
CA GLU A 59 14.69 28.39 1.02
C GLU A 59 15.93 28.13 0.18
N PHE A 60 16.19 26.86 -0.18
CA PHE A 60 17.38 26.46 -0.95
C PHE A 60 17.01 25.83 -2.31
N HIS A 61 15.71 25.78 -2.65
CA HIS A 61 15.22 25.28 -3.94
C HIS A 61 15.72 23.88 -4.30
N TYR A 62 15.74 22.98 -3.30
CA TYR A 62 16.27 21.63 -3.48
C TYR A 62 15.39 20.75 -4.38
N ALA A 63 14.06 20.79 -4.17
CA ALA A 63 13.09 20.02 -4.95
C ALA A 63 12.93 20.55 -6.38
N ASP A 64 13.47 21.72 -6.70
CA ASP A 64 13.35 22.36 -8.02
C ASP A 64 14.46 21.91 -8.97
N ARG A 65 15.30 20.93 -8.56
CA ARG A 65 16.48 20.54 -9.31
C ARG A 65 16.22 19.35 -10.22
N ALA A 66 16.64 19.48 -11.46
CA ALA A 66 16.81 18.39 -12.40
C ALA A 66 18.25 18.42 -12.97
N ILE A 67 18.74 17.26 -13.37
CA ILE A 67 20.10 17.14 -13.91
C ILE A 67 20.00 16.50 -15.29
N VAL A 68 20.58 17.14 -16.29
CA VAL A 68 20.77 16.53 -17.61
C VAL A 68 22.15 15.89 -17.63
N VAL A 69 22.20 14.59 -17.58
CA VAL A 69 23.43 13.78 -17.73
C VAL A 69 23.74 13.66 -19.22
N ILE A 70 24.97 13.95 -19.61
CA ILE A 70 25.43 14.01 -20.99
C ILE A 70 26.67 13.15 -21.14
N ARG A 71 26.69 12.26 -22.14
CA ARG A 71 27.79 11.35 -22.41
C ARG A 71 28.35 11.61 -23.82
N ASP A 72 29.69 11.66 -23.94
CA ASP A 72 30.40 11.74 -25.21
C ASP A 72 30.02 12.94 -26.13
N ASP A 73 29.47 14.03 -25.55
CA ASP A 73 29.16 15.24 -26.32
C ASP A 73 30.27 16.28 -26.19
N PRO A 74 30.63 16.96 -27.26
CA PRO A 74 31.60 18.05 -27.21
C PRO A 74 31.00 19.30 -26.54
N ASP A 75 31.83 20.08 -25.85
CA ASP A 75 31.42 21.25 -25.05
C ASP A 75 30.53 22.25 -25.79
N TRP A 76 30.78 22.48 -27.06
CA TRP A 76 29.96 23.39 -27.86
C TRP A 76 28.52 22.89 -28.00
N LYS A 77 28.31 21.57 -28.01
CA LYS A 77 26.98 20.96 -28.08
C LYS A 77 26.28 21.04 -26.72
N VAL A 78 27.04 20.84 -25.64
CA VAL A 78 26.54 20.99 -24.25
C VAL A 78 26.14 22.46 -24.02
N LEU A 79 26.96 23.42 -24.43
CA LEU A 79 26.65 24.85 -24.31
C LEU A 79 25.39 25.23 -25.09
N LYS A 80 25.26 24.74 -26.32
CA LYS A 80 24.06 24.96 -27.13
C LYS A 80 22.81 24.36 -26.47
N LEU A 81 22.93 23.17 -25.88
CA LEU A 81 21.84 22.52 -25.18
C LEU A 81 21.47 23.34 -23.94
N LYS A 82 22.45 23.84 -23.17
CA LYS A 82 22.25 24.75 -22.02
C LYS A 82 21.42 25.97 -22.43
N GLU A 83 21.83 26.66 -23.49
CA GLU A 83 21.13 27.85 -24.02
C GLU A 83 19.68 27.53 -24.45
N MET A 84 19.45 26.34 -25.01
CA MET A 84 18.11 25.91 -25.40
C MET A 84 17.23 25.63 -24.17
N ILE A 85 17.78 24.98 -23.14
CA ILE A 85 17.04 24.64 -21.90
C ILE A 85 16.72 25.90 -21.10
N GLU A 86 17.62 26.91 -21.07
CA GLU A 86 17.38 28.21 -20.44
C GLU A 86 16.19 28.98 -21.02
N GLN A 87 15.82 28.68 -22.26
CA GLN A 87 14.66 29.30 -22.96
C GLN A 87 13.35 28.54 -22.73
N VAL A 88 13.37 27.40 -22.02
CA VAL A 88 12.17 26.64 -21.71
C VAL A 88 11.35 27.36 -20.65
N ASP A 89 10.07 27.53 -20.93
CA ASP A 89 9.11 28.09 -19.97
C ASP A 89 9.00 27.18 -18.74
N GLY A 90 9.23 27.74 -17.54
CA GLY A 90 9.30 26.95 -16.29
C GLY A 90 10.72 26.55 -15.86
N VAL A 91 11.77 26.98 -16.59
CA VAL A 91 13.18 26.88 -16.18
C VAL A 91 13.64 28.24 -15.63
N SER A 92 14.21 28.27 -14.44
CA SER A 92 14.72 29.48 -13.80
C SER A 92 16.20 29.75 -14.10
N SER A 93 17.04 28.71 -14.13
CA SER A 93 18.45 28.78 -14.49
C SER A 93 19.00 27.40 -14.87
N VAL A 94 20.09 27.40 -15.65
CA VAL A 94 20.86 26.19 -15.94
C VAL A 94 22.32 26.46 -15.62
N PHE A 95 22.91 25.62 -14.77
CA PHE A 95 24.28 25.78 -14.29
C PHE A 95 25.21 24.70 -14.85
N TRP A 96 26.38 25.14 -15.31
CA TRP A 96 27.42 24.28 -15.83
C TRP A 96 28.80 24.92 -15.64
N ILE A 97 29.89 24.23 -15.99
CA ILE A 97 31.25 24.73 -15.85
C ILE A 97 31.46 26.08 -16.58
N SER A 98 30.69 26.38 -17.63
CA SER A 98 30.73 27.64 -18.37
C SER A 98 30.31 28.87 -17.52
N ASP A 99 29.63 28.66 -16.39
CA ASP A 99 29.24 29.74 -15.50
C ASP A 99 30.34 30.10 -14.48
N ILE A 100 31.38 29.26 -14.39
CA ILE A 100 32.56 29.47 -13.53
C ILE A 100 33.74 29.90 -14.34
N SER A 101 33.87 29.43 -15.57
CA SER A 101 35.01 29.65 -16.46
C SER A 101 34.57 29.96 -17.90
N ASP A 102 35.37 30.76 -18.61
CA ASP A 102 35.12 31.02 -20.05
C ASP A 102 35.22 29.70 -20.82
N PRO A 103 34.16 29.32 -21.57
CA PRO A 103 34.17 28.10 -22.39
C PRO A 103 35.28 28.00 -23.43
N ALA A 104 35.92 29.12 -23.75
CA ALA A 104 37.06 29.16 -24.67
C ALA A 104 38.38 28.68 -24.05
N ILE A 105 38.42 28.51 -22.70
CA ILE A 105 39.60 28.02 -21.99
C ILE A 105 39.57 26.51 -22.00
N PRO A 106 40.58 25.83 -22.61
CA PRO A 106 40.66 24.37 -22.54
C PRO A 106 40.74 23.85 -21.10
N HIS A 107 40.11 22.72 -20.82
CA HIS A 107 40.05 22.14 -19.48
C HIS A 107 41.42 21.87 -18.83
N ASP A 108 42.45 21.63 -19.67
CA ASP A 108 43.84 21.45 -19.21
C ASP A 108 44.41 22.66 -18.46
N TYR A 109 43.84 23.84 -18.68
CA TYR A 109 44.23 25.10 -18.01
C TYR A 109 43.36 25.45 -16.78
N LEU A 110 42.28 24.68 -16.60
CA LEU A 110 41.46 24.77 -15.36
C LEU A 110 42.04 23.80 -14.33
N GLY A 111 42.02 24.18 -13.08
CA GLY A 111 42.46 23.27 -12.01
C GLY A 111 41.71 21.95 -12.06
N GLU A 112 42.41 20.83 -11.87
CA GLU A 112 41.83 19.47 -11.86
C GLU A 112 40.67 19.32 -10.86
N GLU A 113 40.69 20.07 -9.76
CA GLU A 113 39.63 20.14 -8.75
C GLU A 113 38.31 20.69 -9.35
N ILE A 114 38.37 21.69 -10.20
CA ILE A 114 37.18 22.30 -10.83
C ILE A 114 36.64 21.34 -11.91
N VAL A 115 37.52 20.87 -12.79
CA VAL A 115 37.12 19.99 -13.90
C VAL A 115 36.52 18.70 -13.37
N SER A 116 37.10 18.10 -12.34
CA SER A 116 36.63 16.85 -11.74
C SER A 116 35.27 16.93 -11.08
N GLN A 117 34.75 18.12 -10.79
CA GLN A 117 33.38 18.34 -10.30
C GLN A 117 32.33 18.22 -11.41
N PHE A 118 32.68 18.58 -12.66
CA PHE A 118 31.77 18.59 -13.80
C PHE A 118 31.99 17.47 -14.79
N TYR A 119 33.15 16.85 -14.78
CA TYR A 119 33.53 15.80 -15.72
C TYR A 119 34.08 14.57 -14.99
N LYS A 120 33.57 13.43 -15.35
CA LYS A 120 34.10 12.10 -14.98
C LYS A 120 34.17 11.22 -16.22
N GLY A 121 35.40 11.08 -16.75
CA GLY A 121 35.61 10.38 -18.02
C GLY A 121 34.92 11.11 -19.18
N ASP A 122 33.95 10.45 -19.77
CA ASP A 122 33.13 10.94 -20.90
C ASP A 122 31.79 11.55 -20.46
N ILE A 123 31.53 11.62 -19.14
CA ILE A 123 30.25 12.11 -18.59
C ILE A 123 30.41 13.52 -18.04
N THR A 124 29.49 14.41 -18.45
CA THR A 124 29.26 15.72 -17.85
C THR A 124 27.77 15.92 -17.55
N PHE A 125 27.41 17.00 -16.88
CA PHE A 125 26.01 17.25 -16.55
C PHE A 125 25.66 18.75 -16.53
N LEU A 126 24.40 19.06 -16.82
CA LEU A 126 23.80 20.38 -16.58
C LEU A 126 22.88 20.30 -15.37
N LEU A 127 23.04 21.22 -14.44
CA LEU A 127 22.12 21.38 -13.31
C LEU A 127 21.03 22.37 -13.73
N VAL A 128 19.81 21.90 -13.81
CA VAL A 128 18.63 22.69 -14.22
C VAL A 128 17.81 23.03 -13.00
N HIS A 129 17.54 24.28 -12.76
CA HIS A 129 16.62 24.75 -11.74
C HIS A 129 15.27 25.09 -12.37
N LEU A 130 14.20 24.48 -11.89
CA LEU A 130 12.84 24.76 -12.31
C LEU A 130 12.30 26.01 -11.57
N ALA A 131 11.33 26.67 -12.15
CA ALA A 131 10.70 27.85 -11.54
C ALA A 131 9.72 27.49 -10.41
N GLU A 132 9.07 26.31 -10.53
CA GLU A 132 8.22 25.74 -9.48
C GLU A 132 8.76 24.38 -9.08
N GLY A 133 8.84 24.15 -7.76
CA GLY A 133 9.26 22.87 -7.20
C GLY A 133 8.18 21.80 -7.20
N GLY A 134 8.62 20.57 -7.09
CA GLY A 134 7.74 19.41 -7.02
C GLY A 134 6.99 19.11 -8.33
N ILE A 135 5.93 18.29 -8.22
CA ILE A 135 5.12 17.85 -9.37
C ILE A 135 3.98 18.87 -9.60
N SER A 136 4.26 19.95 -10.31
CA SER A 136 3.28 20.94 -10.77
C SER A 136 2.99 20.79 -12.27
N LEU A 137 1.94 21.45 -12.78
CA LEU A 137 1.66 21.48 -14.21
C LEU A 137 2.76 22.21 -15.00
N GLU A 138 3.41 23.18 -14.37
CA GLU A 138 4.50 23.96 -14.97
C GLU A 138 5.78 23.12 -15.05
N SER A 139 6.15 22.43 -13.95
CA SER A 139 7.29 21.51 -13.95
C SER A 139 7.10 20.32 -14.90
N GLU A 140 5.87 19.76 -14.99
CA GLU A 140 5.55 18.68 -15.94
C GLU A 140 5.78 19.14 -17.39
N LYS A 141 5.32 20.36 -17.74
CA LYS A 141 5.51 20.91 -19.08
C LYS A 141 6.99 21.18 -19.37
N ALA A 142 7.70 21.82 -18.43
CA ALA A 142 9.13 22.10 -18.58
C ALA A 142 9.95 20.82 -18.78
N ILE A 143 9.71 19.79 -17.96
CA ILE A 143 10.36 18.47 -18.07
C ILE A 143 10.02 17.79 -19.40
N ALA A 144 8.79 17.87 -19.88
CA ALA A 144 8.41 17.31 -21.18
C ALA A 144 9.09 18.05 -22.34
N ASP A 145 9.16 19.38 -22.29
CA ASP A 145 9.82 20.21 -23.30
C ASP A 145 11.34 19.95 -23.30
N ILE A 146 11.98 19.83 -22.12
CA ILE A 146 13.40 19.45 -22.01
C ILE A 146 13.62 18.06 -22.61
N LYS A 147 12.84 17.05 -22.20
CA LYS A 147 12.96 15.68 -22.74
C LYS A 147 12.86 15.61 -24.25
N ALA A 148 12.02 16.45 -24.85
CA ALA A 148 11.87 16.52 -26.30
C ALA A 148 13.10 17.08 -27.05
N MET A 149 14.00 17.78 -26.34
CA MET A 149 15.24 18.34 -26.86
C MET A 149 16.43 17.39 -26.72
N LEU A 150 16.33 16.39 -25.82
CA LEU A 150 17.41 15.46 -25.54
C LEU A 150 17.56 14.39 -26.63
N ASP A 151 18.80 14.00 -26.90
CA ASP A 151 19.12 12.90 -27.79
C ASP A 151 19.49 11.60 -27.02
N ASP A 152 19.94 10.57 -27.76
CA ASP A 152 20.25 9.26 -27.19
C ASP A 152 21.41 9.26 -26.17
N ASN A 153 22.29 10.27 -26.21
CA ASN A 153 23.44 10.42 -25.32
C ASN A 153 23.12 11.27 -24.05
N GLN A 154 21.90 11.79 -23.98
CA GLN A 154 21.47 12.72 -22.94
C GLN A 154 20.30 12.15 -22.17
N ARG A 155 20.34 12.24 -20.86
CA ARG A 155 19.31 11.74 -19.95
C ARG A 155 18.97 12.77 -18.89
N LEU A 156 17.70 12.85 -18.53
CA LEU A 156 17.23 13.74 -17.47
C LEU A 156 16.97 12.93 -16.20
N ILE A 157 17.57 13.37 -15.08
CA ILE A 157 17.43 12.75 -13.76
C ILE A 157 17.03 13.79 -12.72
N GLY A 158 16.56 13.34 -11.58
CA GLY A 158 16.17 14.17 -10.43
C GLY A 158 14.85 13.70 -9.81
N GLN A 159 14.59 14.11 -8.59
CA GLN A 159 13.42 13.69 -7.84
C GLN A 159 12.11 14.08 -8.54
N VAL A 160 12.02 15.31 -9.06
CA VAL A 160 10.86 15.80 -9.83
C VAL A 160 10.65 14.96 -11.09
N VAL A 161 11.75 14.63 -11.79
CA VAL A 161 11.70 13.85 -13.03
C VAL A 161 11.17 12.45 -12.77
N SER A 162 11.73 11.76 -11.77
CA SER A 162 11.30 10.42 -11.38
C SER A 162 9.85 10.40 -10.89
N GLY A 163 9.44 11.44 -10.17
CA GLY A 163 8.05 11.60 -9.71
C GLY A 163 7.06 11.78 -10.87
N ILE A 164 7.43 12.58 -11.89
CA ILE A 164 6.60 12.78 -13.10
C ILE A 164 6.53 11.47 -13.90
N GLU A 165 7.64 10.79 -14.12
CA GLU A 165 7.67 9.48 -14.81
C GLU A 165 6.83 8.43 -14.09
N MET A 166 6.89 8.43 -12.76
CA MET A 166 6.07 7.55 -11.92
C MET A 166 4.57 7.86 -12.06
N LYS A 167 4.21 9.14 -12.13
CA LYS A 167 2.84 9.58 -12.39
C LYS A 167 2.35 9.12 -13.77
N GLU A 168 3.14 9.34 -14.81
CA GLU A 168 2.81 8.92 -16.18
C GLU A 168 2.63 7.40 -16.26
N LEU A 169 3.55 6.64 -15.65
CA LEU A 169 3.49 5.20 -15.59
C LEU A 169 2.25 4.71 -14.83
N GLY A 170 1.97 5.28 -13.65
CA GLY A 170 0.79 4.96 -12.85
C GLY A 170 -0.51 5.24 -13.61
N MET A 171 -0.61 6.40 -14.25
CA MET A 171 -1.79 6.77 -15.05
C MET A 171 -1.99 5.83 -16.25
N SER A 172 -0.93 5.43 -16.93
CA SER A 172 -1.00 4.54 -18.09
C SER A 172 -1.37 3.10 -17.70
N GLN A 173 -0.90 2.60 -16.56
CA GLN A 173 -1.08 1.21 -16.13
C GLN A 173 -2.39 0.97 -15.37
N THR A 174 -2.89 1.95 -14.61
CA THR A 174 -4.09 1.78 -13.77
C THR A 174 -5.30 1.22 -14.52
N PRO A 175 -5.68 1.69 -15.74
CA PRO A 175 -6.79 1.10 -16.49
C PRO A 175 -6.54 -0.35 -16.88
N GLY A 176 -5.28 -0.72 -17.16
CA GLY A 176 -4.86 -2.09 -17.45
C GLY A 176 -5.02 -3.01 -16.24
N MET A 177 -4.61 -2.55 -15.06
CA MET A 177 -4.76 -3.28 -13.79
C MET A 177 -6.22 -3.58 -13.48
N VAL A 178 -7.09 -2.55 -13.57
CA VAL A 178 -8.52 -2.71 -13.31
C VAL A 178 -9.16 -3.69 -14.30
N ARG A 179 -8.84 -3.57 -15.59
CA ARG A 179 -9.35 -4.51 -16.62
C ARG A 179 -8.92 -5.95 -16.35
N ALA A 180 -7.63 -6.17 -16.04
CA ALA A 180 -7.12 -7.50 -15.76
C ALA A 180 -7.76 -8.11 -14.51
N ALA A 181 -7.91 -7.34 -13.43
CA ALA A 181 -8.60 -7.76 -12.22
C ALA A 181 -10.06 -8.15 -12.51
N VAL A 182 -10.80 -7.30 -13.21
CA VAL A 182 -12.20 -7.53 -13.61
C VAL A 182 -12.35 -8.81 -14.44
N ILE A 183 -11.48 -9.01 -15.44
CA ILE A 183 -11.53 -10.19 -16.29
C ILE A 183 -11.25 -11.48 -15.48
N LEU A 184 -10.22 -11.48 -14.64
CA LEU A 184 -9.86 -12.67 -13.85
C LEU A 184 -10.92 -13.01 -12.81
N ILE A 185 -11.47 -12.01 -12.10
CA ILE A 185 -12.60 -12.23 -11.18
C ILE A 185 -13.79 -12.78 -11.94
N PHE A 186 -14.14 -12.18 -13.09
CA PHE A 186 -15.27 -12.61 -13.90
C PHE A 186 -15.15 -14.08 -14.30
N LEU A 187 -13.95 -14.52 -14.73
CA LEU A 187 -13.70 -15.92 -15.08
C LEU A 187 -13.88 -16.87 -13.88
N VAL A 188 -13.37 -16.50 -12.71
CA VAL A 188 -13.56 -17.29 -11.48
C VAL A 188 -15.04 -17.39 -11.13
N LEU A 189 -15.77 -16.26 -11.13
CA LEU A 189 -17.19 -16.26 -10.82
C LEU A 189 -18.04 -17.01 -11.84
N LEU A 190 -17.67 -16.97 -13.11
CA LEU A 190 -18.34 -17.72 -14.16
C LEU A 190 -18.28 -19.23 -13.92
N LEU A 191 -17.15 -19.72 -13.41
CA LEU A 191 -16.97 -21.13 -13.05
C LEU A 191 -17.66 -21.50 -11.74
N ALA A 192 -17.70 -20.56 -10.80
CA ALA A 192 -18.18 -20.80 -9.44
C ALA A 192 -19.70 -20.65 -9.27
N LEU A 193 -20.30 -19.65 -9.93
CA LEU A 193 -21.71 -19.34 -9.77
C LEU A 193 -22.58 -20.20 -10.74
N PRO A 194 -23.84 -20.45 -10.38
CA PRO A 194 -24.73 -21.32 -11.17
C PRO A 194 -25.44 -20.61 -12.33
N SER A 195 -25.05 -19.40 -12.69
CA SER A 195 -25.58 -18.67 -13.85
C SER A 195 -24.58 -17.68 -14.40
N VAL A 196 -24.46 -17.59 -15.72
CA VAL A 196 -23.59 -16.62 -16.42
C VAL A 196 -23.99 -15.16 -16.13
N ALA A 197 -25.24 -14.90 -15.78
CA ALA A 197 -25.75 -13.55 -15.50
C ALA A 197 -25.29 -13.01 -14.12
N LEU A 198 -25.07 -13.89 -13.14
CA LEU A 198 -24.72 -13.49 -11.77
C LEU A 198 -23.39 -12.74 -11.67
N PRO A 199 -22.29 -13.16 -12.34
CA PRO A 199 -21.04 -12.41 -12.34
C PRO A 199 -21.22 -10.95 -12.78
N PHE A 200 -22.00 -10.67 -13.82
CA PHE A 200 -22.28 -9.31 -14.27
C PHE A 200 -23.01 -8.49 -13.20
N ILE A 201 -24.00 -9.07 -12.54
CA ILE A 201 -24.76 -8.43 -11.47
C ILE A 201 -23.88 -8.12 -10.27
N PHE A 202 -23.01 -9.05 -9.88
CA PHE A 202 -22.04 -8.84 -8.79
C PHE A 202 -21.08 -7.72 -9.12
N MET A 203 -20.49 -7.74 -10.32
CA MET A 203 -19.56 -6.71 -10.77
C MET A 203 -20.22 -5.34 -10.86
N ALA A 204 -21.48 -5.27 -11.33
CA ALA A 204 -22.23 -4.03 -11.35
C ALA A 204 -22.50 -3.50 -9.93
N THR A 205 -22.86 -4.37 -8.98
CA THR A 205 -23.15 -3.98 -7.59
C THR A 205 -21.91 -3.45 -6.88
N ILE A 206 -20.80 -4.19 -6.95
CA ILE A 206 -19.55 -3.81 -6.25
C ILE A 206 -18.84 -2.67 -7.00
N GLY A 207 -18.90 -2.65 -8.33
CA GLY A 207 -18.40 -1.56 -9.15
C GLY A 207 -19.10 -0.22 -8.84
N ALA A 208 -20.43 -0.24 -8.62
CA ALA A 208 -21.15 0.92 -8.16
C ALA A 208 -20.70 1.37 -6.77
N ALA A 209 -20.50 0.43 -5.83
CA ALA A 209 -19.98 0.74 -4.50
C ALA A 209 -18.56 1.36 -4.54
N TYR A 210 -17.67 0.85 -5.41
CA TYR A 210 -16.36 1.45 -5.64
C TYR A 210 -16.47 2.86 -6.23
N ALA A 211 -17.33 3.06 -7.21
CA ALA A 211 -17.56 4.38 -7.78
C ALA A 211 -18.09 5.37 -6.73
N TYR A 212 -19.02 4.94 -5.86
CA TYR A 212 -19.48 5.78 -4.74
C TYR A 212 -18.35 6.13 -3.78
N ASN A 213 -17.46 5.19 -3.48
CA ASN A 213 -16.30 5.41 -2.61
C ASN A 213 -15.36 6.47 -3.19
N MET A 214 -15.01 6.36 -4.47
CA MET A 214 -14.18 7.34 -5.18
C MET A 214 -14.90 8.71 -5.32
N GLY A 215 -16.20 8.69 -5.62
CA GLY A 215 -16.99 9.91 -5.69
C GLY A 215 -16.99 10.68 -4.37
N ILE A 216 -17.13 9.99 -3.26
CA ILE A 216 -17.04 10.58 -1.91
C ILE A 216 -15.62 11.14 -1.68
N ALA A 217 -14.56 10.42 -2.03
CA ALA A 217 -13.19 10.91 -1.91
C ALA A 217 -12.99 12.22 -2.68
N TYR A 218 -13.48 12.28 -3.92
CA TYR A 218 -13.42 13.49 -4.74
C TYR A 218 -14.19 14.67 -4.14
N ILE A 219 -15.44 14.45 -3.69
CA ILE A 219 -16.30 15.51 -3.10
C ILE A 219 -15.66 16.12 -1.85
N PHE A 220 -15.02 15.31 -1.02
CA PHE A 220 -14.30 15.77 0.17
C PHE A 220 -12.87 16.26 -0.10
N GLY A 221 -12.44 16.33 -1.37
CA GLY A 221 -11.11 16.80 -1.74
C GLY A 221 -9.97 15.90 -1.26
N GLN A 222 -10.26 14.64 -0.93
CA GLN A 222 -9.27 13.66 -0.48
C GLN A 222 -8.31 13.33 -1.63
N ARG A 223 -7.01 13.42 -1.38
CA ARG A 223 -5.99 12.86 -2.25
C ARG A 223 -5.85 11.38 -1.92
N VAL A 224 -5.78 10.54 -2.93
CA VAL A 224 -5.65 9.09 -2.78
C VAL A 224 -4.27 8.69 -3.28
N SER A 225 -3.51 7.92 -2.51
CA SER A 225 -2.19 7.46 -2.95
C SER A 225 -2.29 6.57 -4.19
N TYR A 226 -1.26 6.59 -5.03
CA TYR A 226 -1.22 5.71 -6.21
C TYR A 226 -1.26 4.23 -5.81
N ILE A 227 -0.71 3.85 -4.65
CA ILE A 227 -0.76 2.47 -4.12
C ILE A 227 -2.20 2.10 -3.79
N THR A 228 -2.90 2.98 -3.03
CA THR A 228 -4.32 2.79 -2.71
C THR A 228 -5.16 2.71 -3.97
N ASN A 229 -5.01 3.66 -4.90
CA ASN A 229 -5.76 3.70 -6.15
C ASN A 229 -5.57 2.44 -7.01
N SER A 230 -4.33 1.96 -7.12
CA SER A 230 -4.00 0.77 -7.91
C SER A 230 -4.57 -0.53 -7.33
N CYS A 231 -4.59 -0.66 -6.01
CA CYS A 231 -5.06 -1.87 -5.33
C CYS A 231 -6.54 -1.83 -4.96
N ALA A 232 -7.13 -0.64 -4.71
CA ALA A 232 -8.44 -0.49 -4.10
C ALA A 232 -9.58 -1.15 -4.88
N ALA A 233 -9.60 -0.99 -6.20
CA ALA A 233 -10.64 -1.61 -7.03
C ALA A 233 -10.62 -3.14 -6.93
N ALA A 234 -9.43 -3.75 -7.04
CA ALA A 234 -9.25 -5.19 -6.95
C ALA A 234 -9.53 -5.72 -5.54
N LEU A 235 -9.05 -5.02 -4.51
CA LEU A 235 -9.31 -5.37 -3.11
C LEU A 235 -10.78 -5.25 -2.77
N GLN A 236 -11.44 -4.16 -3.13
CA GLN A 236 -12.86 -3.98 -2.86
C GLN A 236 -13.70 -5.02 -3.57
N LEU A 237 -13.41 -5.31 -4.87
CA LEU A 237 -14.05 -6.38 -5.60
C LEU A 237 -13.83 -7.74 -4.95
N GLY A 238 -12.58 -8.08 -4.61
CA GLY A 238 -12.21 -9.39 -4.05
C GLY A 238 -12.75 -9.62 -2.65
N VAL A 239 -12.57 -8.64 -1.73
CA VAL A 239 -12.95 -8.77 -0.31
C VAL A 239 -14.47 -8.72 -0.11
N THR A 240 -15.21 -7.94 -0.91
CA THR A 240 -16.65 -7.76 -0.68
C THR A 240 -17.55 -8.68 -1.50
N MET A 241 -16.96 -9.50 -2.37
CA MET A 241 -17.69 -10.49 -3.18
C MET A 241 -18.45 -11.50 -2.31
N ASP A 242 -17.92 -11.83 -1.16
CA ASP A 242 -18.47 -12.81 -0.22
C ASP A 242 -19.88 -12.44 0.22
N TYR A 243 -20.13 -11.16 0.46
CA TYR A 243 -21.44 -10.67 0.85
C TYR A 243 -22.50 -10.96 -0.22
N CYS A 244 -22.12 -10.80 -1.50
CA CYS A 244 -22.97 -11.13 -2.62
C CYS A 244 -23.24 -12.64 -2.71
N ILE A 245 -22.20 -13.46 -2.53
CA ILE A 245 -22.29 -14.92 -2.56
C ILE A 245 -23.20 -15.42 -1.44
N PHE A 246 -23.05 -14.96 -0.21
CA PHE A 246 -23.91 -15.34 0.91
C PHE A 246 -25.38 -15.05 0.66
N LEU A 247 -25.68 -13.84 0.20
CA LEU A 247 -27.05 -13.44 -0.07
C LEU A 247 -27.66 -14.31 -1.17
N ILE A 248 -26.94 -14.58 -2.26
CA ILE A 248 -27.44 -15.40 -3.37
C ILE A 248 -27.60 -16.87 -2.97
N HIS A 249 -26.69 -17.44 -2.18
CA HIS A 249 -26.86 -18.79 -1.65
C HIS A 249 -28.12 -18.93 -0.78
N SER A 250 -28.35 -17.97 0.13
CA SER A 250 -29.57 -17.93 0.94
C SER A 250 -30.81 -17.77 0.08
N PHE A 251 -30.78 -16.86 -0.89
CA PHE A 251 -31.88 -16.67 -1.83
C PHE A 251 -32.22 -17.95 -2.62
N GLN A 252 -31.21 -18.66 -3.13
CA GLN A 252 -31.41 -19.93 -3.85
C GLN A 252 -31.98 -21.04 -2.95
N ALA A 253 -31.58 -21.06 -1.66
CA ALA A 253 -32.15 -22.02 -0.70
C ALA A 253 -33.63 -21.75 -0.46
N GLU A 254 -34.00 -20.49 -0.18
CA GLU A 254 -35.40 -20.09 0.08
C GLU A 254 -36.28 -20.21 -1.16
N ARG A 255 -35.72 -20.02 -2.34
CA ARG A 255 -36.45 -20.12 -3.63
C ARG A 255 -36.94 -21.52 -3.95
N LYS A 256 -36.44 -22.56 -3.27
CA LYS A 256 -36.96 -23.93 -3.43
C LYS A 256 -38.39 -24.09 -2.90
N THR A 257 -38.80 -23.23 -1.96
CA THR A 257 -40.05 -23.33 -1.23
C THR A 257 -40.93 -22.09 -1.34
N HIS A 258 -40.40 -20.96 -1.84
CA HIS A 258 -41.07 -19.68 -1.87
C HIS A 258 -40.95 -19.03 -3.27
N ASP A 259 -41.87 -18.12 -3.57
CA ASP A 259 -41.77 -17.23 -4.73
C ASP A 259 -40.55 -16.29 -4.65
N PRO A 260 -40.07 -15.73 -5.76
CA PRO A 260 -38.83 -14.95 -5.79
C PRO A 260 -38.79 -13.74 -4.83
N GLU A 261 -39.92 -13.04 -4.68
CA GLU A 261 -40.00 -11.85 -3.81
C GLU A 261 -39.91 -12.26 -2.34
N THR A 262 -40.73 -13.20 -1.89
CA THR A 262 -40.70 -13.74 -0.53
C THR A 262 -39.36 -14.42 -0.21
N ALA A 263 -38.80 -15.17 -1.16
CA ALA A 263 -37.49 -15.80 -1.00
C ALA A 263 -36.39 -14.75 -0.78
N MET A 264 -36.42 -13.64 -1.51
CA MET A 264 -35.44 -12.56 -1.36
C MET A 264 -35.61 -11.82 -0.01
N GLU A 265 -36.84 -11.55 0.41
CA GLU A 265 -37.13 -10.95 1.73
C GLU A 265 -36.55 -11.80 2.87
N LYS A 266 -36.76 -13.11 2.81
CA LYS A 266 -36.23 -14.05 3.81
C LYS A 266 -34.71 -14.14 3.74
N ALA A 267 -34.13 -14.17 2.54
CA ALA A 267 -32.70 -14.21 2.34
C ALA A 267 -32.02 -12.96 2.93
N ILE A 268 -32.53 -11.77 2.65
CA ILE A 268 -32.01 -10.52 3.27
C ILE A 268 -32.15 -10.59 4.80
N ALA A 269 -33.32 -10.98 5.31
CA ALA A 269 -33.57 -11.01 6.76
C ALA A 269 -32.65 -12.00 7.50
N SER A 270 -32.33 -13.14 6.92
CA SER A 270 -31.46 -14.16 7.51
C SER A 270 -29.98 -13.81 7.40
N THR A 271 -29.53 -13.22 6.28
CA THR A 271 -28.10 -13.00 6.04
C THR A 271 -27.61 -11.62 6.47
N ALA A 272 -28.47 -10.60 6.53
CA ALA A 272 -28.04 -9.21 6.79
C ALA A 272 -27.24 -9.05 8.09
N THR A 273 -27.62 -9.73 9.18
CA THR A 273 -26.90 -9.63 10.45
C THR A 273 -25.48 -10.19 10.34
N ALA A 274 -25.32 -11.33 9.67
CA ALA A 274 -24.02 -11.97 9.47
C ALA A 274 -23.14 -11.13 8.55
N VAL A 275 -23.70 -10.64 7.43
CA VAL A 275 -23.00 -9.78 6.45
C VAL A 275 -22.53 -8.47 7.11
N VAL A 276 -23.39 -7.80 7.87
CA VAL A 276 -23.01 -6.56 8.58
C VAL A 276 -21.94 -6.82 9.63
N ALA A 277 -22.05 -7.89 10.40
CA ALA A 277 -21.06 -8.25 11.41
C ALA A 277 -19.69 -8.55 10.78
N SER A 278 -19.66 -9.33 9.70
CA SER A 278 -18.47 -9.61 8.90
C SER A 278 -17.86 -8.33 8.34
N ALA A 279 -18.67 -7.46 7.74
CA ALA A 279 -18.19 -6.19 7.19
C ALA A 279 -17.60 -5.25 8.26
N ILE A 280 -18.16 -5.23 9.47
CA ILE A 280 -17.59 -4.44 10.58
C ILE A 280 -16.22 -4.99 10.99
N THR A 281 -16.02 -6.31 11.04
CA THR A 281 -14.71 -6.89 11.34
C THR A 281 -13.68 -6.54 10.26
N THR A 282 -14.07 -6.65 9.00
CA THR A 282 -13.20 -6.33 7.87
C THR A 282 -12.88 -4.83 7.81
N ALA A 283 -13.88 -3.98 7.96
CA ALA A 283 -13.68 -2.52 8.00
C ALA A 283 -12.81 -2.09 9.18
N THR A 284 -12.94 -2.74 10.34
CA THR A 284 -12.11 -2.48 11.52
C THR A 284 -10.66 -2.89 11.28
N GLY A 285 -10.41 -4.02 10.61
CA GLY A 285 -9.06 -4.45 10.22
C GLY A 285 -8.37 -3.43 9.34
N PHE A 286 -9.07 -2.92 8.31
CA PHE A 286 -8.53 -1.83 7.47
C PHE A 286 -8.40 -0.50 8.22
N ALA A 287 -9.37 -0.13 9.05
CA ALA A 287 -9.33 1.12 9.82
C ALA A 287 -8.16 1.16 10.83
N ALA A 288 -7.68 0.01 11.29
CA ALA A 288 -6.51 -0.04 12.16
C ALA A 288 -5.23 0.50 11.49
N LEU A 289 -5.13 0.46 10.16
CA LEU A 289 -4.04 1.10 9.41
C LEU A 289 -4.01 2.63 9.61
N ALA A 290 -5.14 3.25 9.96
CA ALA A 290 -5.17 4.68 10.24
C ALA A 290 -4.42 5.08 11.53
N LEU A 291 -3.98 4.11 12.31
CA LEU A 291 -3.13 4.35 13.50
C LEU A 291 -1.64 4.41 13.15
N MET A 292 -1.28 4.17 11.89
CA MET A 292 0.09 4.39 11.42
C MET A 292 0.46 5.86 11.51
N SER A 293 1.69 6.13 11.90
CA SER A 293 2.29 7.46 11.82
C SER A 293 2.42 7.91 10.37
N VAL A 294 2.76 7.00 9.46
CA VAL A 294 2.80 7.26 8.02
C VAL A 294 1.37 7.38 7.47
N ARG A 295 1.02 8.54 6.92
CA ARG A 295 -0.33 8.86 6.41
C ARG A 295 -0.83 7.91 5.32
N LEU A 296 0.06 7.21 4.63
CA LEU A 296 -0.27 6.18 3.64
C LEU A 296 -1.18 5.09 4.23
N GLY A 297 -0.93 4.69 5.50
CA GLY A 297 -1.79 3.75 6.22
C GLY A 297 -3.21 4.28 6.45
N ALA A 298 -3.32 5.54 6.86
CA ALA A 298 -4.62 6.18 7.04
C ALA A 298 -5.38 6.33 5.71
N ASP A 299 -4.67 6.70 4.62
CA ASP A 299 -5.24 6.81 3.29
C ASP A 299 -5.85 5.47 2.85
N MET A 300 -5.05 4.42 2.79
CA MET A 300 -5.53 3.10 2.36
C MET A 300 -6.55 2.52 3.34
N GLY A 301 -6.30 2.62 4.63
CA GLY A 301 -7.14 2.03 5.67
C GLY A 301 -8.55 2.63 5.69
N LEU A 302 -8.68 3.94 5.75
CA LEU A 302 -9.97 4.63 5.78
C LEU A 302 -10.70 4.54 4.45
N PHE A 303 -9.97 4.63 3.32
CA PHE A 303 -10.54 4.46 2.00
C PHE A 303 -11.20 3.07 1.86
N MET A 304 -10.47 2.00 2.24
CA MET A 304 -10.98 0.64 2.15
C MET A 304 -12.10 0.37 3.16
N ALA A 305 -11.98 0.83 4.42
CA ALA A 305 -13.02 0.67 5.42
C ALA A 305 -14.35 1.29 4.96
N ARG A 306 -14.32 2.50 4.40
CA ARG A 306 -15.49 3.16 3.82
C ARG A 306 -16.03 2.39 2.60
N GLY A 307 -15.14 1.91 1.73
CA GLY A 307 -15.50 1.10 0.57
C GLY A 307 -16.23 -0.19 0.93
N ILE A 308 -15.81 -0.88 2.00
CA ILE A 308 -16.45 -2.08 2.53
C ILE A 308 -17.87 -1.76 3.04
N LEU A 309 -18.04 -0.68 3.81
CA LEU A 309 -19.36 -0.28 4.30
C LEU A 309 -20.33 0.07 3.15
N LEU A 310 -19.83 0.76 2.12
CA LEU A 310 -20.62 1.06 0.91
C LEU A 310 -20.98 -0.21 0.14
N SER A 311 -20.07 -1.18 0.08
CA SER A 311 -20.32 -2.48 -0.58
C SER A 311 -21.40 -3.28 0.15
N VAL A 312 -21.45 -3.24 1.48
CA VAL A 312 -22.54 -3.88 2.25
C VAL A 312 -23.87 -3.22 1.95
N ILE A 313 -23.91 -1.89 1.94
CA ILE A 313 -25.14 -1.15 1.59
C ILE A 313 -25.60 -1.55 0.18
N ALA A 314 -24.68 -1.58 -0.80
CA ALA A 314 -25.00 -1.99 -2.17
C ALA A 314 -25.47 -3.45 -2.25
N THR A 315 -24.81 -4.36 -1.51
CA THR A 315 -25.18 -5.79 -1.46
C THR A 315 -26.56 -6.01 -0.84
N LEU A 316 -26.93 -5.26 0.17
CA LEU A 316 -28.25 -5.40 0.80
C LEU A 316 -29.39 -4.63 0.09
N THR A 317 -29.07 -3.69 -0.81
CA THR A 317 -30.06 -2.86 -1.51
C THR A 317 -30.03 -3.05 -3.02
N VAL A 318 -28.91 -2.80 -3.68
CA VAL A 318 -28.77 -2.84 -5.14
C VAL A 318 -28.79 -4.27 -5.67
N LEU A 319 -28.03 -5.19 -5.04
CA LEU A 319 -27.96 -6.58 -5.48
C LEU A 319 -29.32 -7.29 -5.49
N PRO A 320 -30.15 -7.25 -4.42
CA PRO A 320 -31.48 -7.87 -4.43
C PRO A 320 -32.35 -7.29 -5.53
N SER A 321 -32.29 -5.97 -5.72
CA SER A 321 -33.08 -5.28 -6.74
C SER A 321 -32.69 -5.70 -8.16
N LEU A 322 -31.38 -5.81 -8.45
CA LEU A 322 -30.88 -6.32 -9.74
C LEU A 322 -31.25 -7.79 -9.96
N VAL A 323 -31.09 -8.63 -8.94
CA VAL A 323 -31.41 -10.05 -9.03
C VAL A 323 -32.88 -10.26 -9.36
N LEU A 324 -33.80 -9.54 -8.70
CA LEU A 324 -35.23 -9.65 -8.96
C LEU A 324 -35.65 -9.10 -10.33
N VAL A 325 -35.04 -8.00 -10.77
CA VAL A 325 -35.33 -7.41 -12.09
C VAL A 325 -34.83 -8.30 -13.23
N PHE A 326 -33.63 -8.88 -13.07
CA PHE A 326 -33.02 -9.74 -14.08
C PHE A 326 -33.24 -11.25 -13.84
N GLN A 327 -34.23 -11.60 -13.01
CA GLN A 327 -34.52 -12.99 -12.63
C GLN A 327 -34.70 -13.92 -13.84
N SER A 328 -35.45 -13.49 -14.85
CA SER A 328 -35.68 -14.27 -16.06
C SER A 328 -34.40 -14.54 -16.87
N VAL A 329 -33.44 -13.60 -16.83
CA VAL A 329 -32.16 -13.76 -17.49
C VAL A 329 -31.27 -14.73 -16.69
N ILE A 330 -31.27 -14.62 -15.34
CA ILE A 330 -30.53 -15.53 -14.46
C ILE A 330 -30.99 -16.98 -14.70
N ASP A 331 -32.29 -17.21 -14.75
CA ASP A 331 -32.87 -18.54 -14.96
C ASP A 331 -32.59 -19.08 -16.35
N LYS A 332 -32.64 -18.24 -17.40
CA LYS A 332 -32.37 -18.63 -18.79
C LYS A 332 -30.91 -19.10 -18.99
N PHE A 333 -29.97 -18.45 -18.31
CA PHE A 333 -28.53 -18.76 -18.43
C PHE A 333 -27.99 -19.55 -17.25
N ALA A 334 -28.86 -20.31 -16.56
CA ALA A 334 -28.45 -21.18 -15.47
C ALA A 334 -27.62 -22.36 -15.96
N HIS A 335 -26.56 -22.68 -15.26
CA HIS A 335 -25.68 -23.81 -15.49
C HIS A 335 -25.25 -24.47 -14.17
N ARG A 336 -24.62 -25.63 -14.24
CA ARG A 336 -24.09 -26.29 -13.05
C ARG A 336 -22.78 -25.64 -12.63
N SER A 337 -22.64 -25.33 -11.35
CA SER A 337 -21.36 -24.89 -10.77
C SER A 337 -20.27 -25.96 -10.94
N PHE A 338 -19.06 -25.52 -11.31
CA PHE A 338 -17.89 -26.39 -11.50
C PHE A 338 -17.06 -26.55 -10.22
N LEU A 339 -17.51 -26.01 -9.08
CA LEU A 339 -16.79 -26.15 -7.82
C LEU A 339 -16.66 -27.61 -7.38
N PRO A 340 -15.49 -28.01 -6.85
CA PRO A 340 -15.27 -29.36 -6.36
C PRO A 340 -16.15 -29.65 -5.13
N ARG A 341 -16.52 -30.92 -4.98
CA ARG A 341 -17.23 -31.37 -3.78
C ARG A 341 -16.27 -31.54 -2.62
N PHE A 342 -16.64 -31.00 -1.48
CA PHE A 342 -15.82 -31.02 -0.27
C PHE A 342 -15.94 -32.31 0.55
N ASP A 343 -16.80 -33.27 0.17
CA ASP A 343 -17.02 -34.52 0.92
C ASP A 343 -15.72 -35.28 1.21
N GLY A 344 -14.85 -35.41 0.22
CA GLY A 344 -13.55 -36.10 0.36
C GLY A 344 -12.61 -35.41 1.33
N ILE A 345 -12.48 -34.08 1.20
CA ILE A 345 -11.61 -33.25 2.06
C ILE A 345 -12.14 -33.24 3.50
N ALA A 346 -13.45 -33.07 3.69
CA ALA A 346 -14.09 -33.11 5.00
C ALA A 346 -13.87 -34.43 5.71
N ASN A 347 -14.14 -35.56 5.02
CA ASN A 347 -13.93 -36.89 5.62
C ASN A 347 -12.47 -37.15 5.95
N TRP A 348 -11.51 -36.71 5.11
CA TRP A 348 -10.09 -36.86 5.35
C TRP A 348 -9.64 -36.03 6.57
N ALA A 349 -9.99 -34.74 6.62
CA ALA A 349 -9.59 -33.82 7.67
C ALA A 349 -10.14 -34.22 9.05
N ILE A 350 -11.40 -34.65 9.09
CA ILE A 350 -12.05 -35.08 10.34
C ILE A 350 -11.49 -36.40 10.85
N ARG A 351 -11.27 -37.38 9.98
CA ARG A 351 -10.66 -38.67 10.38
C ARG A 351 -9.25 -38.47 10.93
N ARG A 352 -8.50 -37.47 10.43
CA ARG A 352 -7.14 -37.14 10.84
C ARG A 352 -7.07 -35.87 11.72
N ARG A 353 -8.12 -35.57 12.47
CA ARG A 353 -8.21 -34.32 13.25
C ARG A 353 -7.03 -34.06 14.17
N VAL A 354 -6.48 -35.06 14.85
CA VAL A 354 -5.34 -34.92 15.76
C VAL A 354 -4.03 -34.62 15.00
N PRO A 355 -3.64 -35.39 13.95
CA PRO A 355 -2.50 -35.01 13.10
C PRO A 355 -2.63 -33.64 12.45
N VAL A 356 -3.84 -33.26 12.00
CA VAL A 356 -4.09 -31.94 11.39
C VAL A 356 -3.96 -30.82 12.43
N PHE A 357 -4.43 -31.05 13.67
CA PHE A 357 -4.19 -30.11 14.77
C PHE A 357 -2.70 -29.95 15.06
N ALA A 358 -1.94 -31.04 15.16
CA ALA A 358 -0.49 -30.98 15.35
C ALA A 358 0.21 -30.25 14.19
N LEU A 359 -0.21 -30.48 12.96
CA LEU A 359 0.28 -29.75 11.77
C LEU A 359 -0.02 -28.26 11.86
N ALA A 360 -1.21 -27.86 12.30
CA ALA A 360 -1.57 -26.44 12.48
C ALA A 360 -0.66 -25.75 13.50
N VAL A 361 -0.33 -26.43 14.61
CA VAL A 361 0.62 -25.91 15.62
C VAL A 361 2.03 -25.78 15.04
N VAL A 362 2.47 -26.76 14.26
CA VAL A 362 3.80 -26.71 13.58
C VAL A 362 3.84 -25.58 12.57
N ILE A 363 2.80 -25.39 11.73
CA ILE A 363 2.71 -24.30 10.77
C ILE A 363 2.73 -22.94 11.51
N MET A 364 2.04 -22.82 12.62
CA MET A 364 2.03 -21.59 13.42
C MET A 364 3.44 -21.27 13.97
N ALA A 365 4.12 -22.26 14.53
CA ALA A 365 5.46 -22.08 15.09
C ALA A 365 6.52 -21.79 13.99
N ALA A 366 6.50 -22.55 12.90
CA ALA A 366 7.39 -22.35 11.75
C ALA A 366 7.10 -21.01 11.04
N GLY A 367 5.81 -20.65 10.92
CA GLY A 367 5.38 -19.37 10.39
C GLY A 367 5.91 -18.20 11.22
N TYR A 368 5.78 -18.27 12.55
CA TYR A 368 6.32 -17.24 13.43
C TYR A 368 7.85 -17.14 13.34
N TYR A 369 8.55 -18.28 13.30
CA TYR A 369 10.00 -18.28 13.13
C TYR A 369 10.43 -17.65 11.79
N GLY A 370 9.76 -17.98 10.68
CA GLY A 370 10.06 -17.37 9.38
C GLY A 370 9.68 -15.88 9.34
N TYR A 371 8.57 -15.50 9.97
CA TYR A 371 8.17 -14.10 10.12
C TYR A 371 9.22 -13.26 10.86
N SER A 372 9.83 -13.80 11.92
CA SER A 372 10.87 -13.11 12.67
C SER A 372 12.19 -12.90 11.89
N LYS A 373 12.29 -13.44 10.68
CA LYS A 373 13.43 -13.27 9.75
C LYS A 373 13.11 -12.31 8.61
N VAL A 374 11.91 -11.74 8.58
CA VAL A 374 11.53 -10.77 7.55
C VAL A 374 12.29 -9.48 7.76
N GLU A 375 13.01 -9.07 6.75
CA GLU A 375 13.67 -7.78 6.67
C GLU A 375 12.75 -6.80 5.93
N LEU A 376 12.70 -5.54 6.39
CA LEU A 376 11.94 -4.49 5.73
C LEU A 376 12.88 -3.55 4.99
N ASN A 377 12.46 -3.18 3.78
CA ASN A 377 13.12 -2.16 2.98
C ASN A 377 12.39 -0.82 3.17
N TYR A 378 13.11 0.18 3.63
CA TYR A 378 12.61 1.53 3.90
C TYR A 378 13.00 2.53 2.82
N ASP A 379 13.73 2.10 1.81
CA ASP A 379 14.13 2.94 0.68
C ASP A 379 12.91 3.19 -0.22
N LEU A 380 12.45 4.44 -0.25
CA LEU A 380 11.33 4.86 -1.07
C LEU A 380 11.66 4.81 -2.56
N GLU A 381 12.91 5.07 -2.92
CA GLU A 381 13.38 5.05 -4.31
C GLU A 381 13.44 3.62 -4.86
N ALA A 382 13.70 2.63 -4.01
CA ALA A 382 13.67 1.21 -4.40
C ALA A 382 12.27 0.72 -4.82
N THR A 383 11.22 1.50 -4.60
CA THR A 383 9.87 1.19 -5.08
C THR A 383 9.65 1.53 -6.55
N PHE A 384 10.54 2.33 -7.14
CA PHE A 384 10.46 2.70 -8.54
C PHE A 384 10.88 1.54 -9.43
N PRO A 385 10.20 1.33 -10.56
CA PRO A 385 10.63 0.35 -11.54
C PRO A 385 12.01 0.70 -12.09
N GLN A 386 12.93 -0.25 -12.07
CA GLN A 386 14.30 -0.06 -12.59
C GLN A 386 14.36 0.20 -14.12
N GLU A 387 13.23 0.08 -14.80
CA GLU A 387 13.10 0.33 -16.24
C GLU A 387 12.82 1.81 -16.56
N ILE A 388 12.57 2.64 -15.53
CA ILE A 388 12.33 4.08 -15.68
C ILE A 388 13.64 4.76 -16.15
N PRO A 389 13.63 5.54 -17.25
CA PRO A 389 14.84 6.13 -17.81
C PRO A 389 15.63 7.00 -16.82
N SER A 390 14.96 7.76 -15.98
CA SER A 390 15.64 8.59 -14.97
C SER A 390 16.32 7.77 -13.87
N ILE A 391 15.80 6.59 -13.51
CA ILE A 391 16.40 5.70 -12.52
C ILE A 391 17.67 5.05 -13.07
N VAL A 392 17.60 4.52 -14.31
CA VAL A 392 18.79 3.95 -14.98
C VAL A 392 19.90 4.98 -15.09
N ALA A 393 19.56 6.19 -15.52
CA ALA A 393 20.53 7.26 -15.67
C ALA A 393 21.07 7.77 -14.31
N MET A 394 20.26 7.73 -13.24
CA MET A 394 20.70 8.06 -11.88
C MET A 394 21.74 7.06 -11.37
N GLU A 395 21.56 5.76 -11.65
CA GLU A 395 22.51 4.71 -11.27
C GLU A 395 23.86 4.94 -11.99
N GLU A 396 23.85 5.16 -13.31
CA GLU A 396 25.03 5.50 -14.09
C GLU A 396 25.74 6.77 -13.59
N PHE A 397 24.97 7.81 -13.29
CA PHE A 397 25.49 9.06 -12.74
C PHE A 397 26.13 8.85 -11.35
N SER A 398 25.49 8.07 -10.51
CA SER A 398 25.99 7.74 -9.17
C SER A 398 27.26 6.90 -9.19
N GLU A 399 27.42 6.02 -10.19
CA GLU A 399 28.67 5.27 -10.39
C GLU A 399 29.84 6.19 -10.80
N ALA A 400 29.56 7.20 -11.64
CA ALA A 400 30.59 8.12 -12.13
C ALA A 400 30.98 9.19 -11.08
N PHE A 401 30.01 9.88 -10.49
CA PHE A 401 30.23 11.03 -9.61
C PHE A 401 30.20 10.66 -8.11
N GLY A 402 29.93 9.40 -7.78
CA GLY A 402 29.70 8.94 -6.44
C GLY A 402 28.19 9.00 -6.07
N SER A 403 27.81 8.18 -5.11
CA SER A 403 26.41 8.17 -4.67
C SER A 403 26.04 9.54 -4.10
N MET A 404 24.98 10.17 -4.62
CA MET A 404 24.43 11.42 -4.09
C MET A 404 23.68 11.18 -2.76
N ARG A 405 24.27 10.46 -1.83
CA ARG A 405 23.69 10.22 -0.52
C ARG A 405 24.11 11.33 0.43
N GLU A 406 23.67 12.52 0.08
CA GLU A 406 23.90 13.71 0.88
C GLU A 406 22.86 13.74 2.02
N ALA A 407 23.34 14.04 3.22
CA ALA A 407 22.54 14.54 4.31
C ALA A 407 22.78 16.05 4.44
N TYR A 408 21.80 16.75 4.95
CA TYR A 408 21.83 18.18 5.07
C TYR A 408 21.53 18.58 6.50
N VAL A 409 22.33 19.53 7.05
CA VAL A 409 22.02 20.19 8.31
C VAL A 409 21.52 21.59 7.99
N VAL A 410 20.23 21.79 8.13
CA VAL A 410 19.58 23.07 7.98
C VAL A 410 19.53 23.73 9.36
N ILE A 411 20.26 24.82 9.54
CA ILE A 411 20.43 25.45 10.81
C ILE A 411 20.14 26.95 10.68
N ARG A 412 19.59 27.58 11.73
CA ARG A 412 19.35 29.02 11.73
C ARG A 412 20.66 29.74 11.49
N ASP A 413 20.60 30.81 10.68
CA ASP A 413 21.79 31.59 10.29
C ASP A 413 22.61 32.07 11.50
N MET A 414 23.89 31.81 11.43
CA MET A 414 24.85 32.12 12.50
C MET A 414 26.19 32.56 11.92
N PRO A 415 27.10 33.14 12.78
CA PRO A 415 28.40 33.53 12.30
C PRO A 415 29.20 32.40 11.65
N GLY A 416 29.83 32.67 10.51
CA GLY A 416 30.55 31.69 9.70
C GLY A 416 31.63 30.90 10.47
N TRP A 417 32.31 31.51 11.44
CA TRP A 417 33.29 30.80 12.28
C TRP A 417 32.65 29.70 13.13
N ARG A 418 31.40 29.89 13.57
CA ARG A 418 30.67 28.88 14.35
C ARG A 418 30.20 27.76 13.47
N LEU A 419 29.75 28.04 12.23
CA LEU A 419 29.46 27.03 11.23
C LEU A 419 30.70 26.17 10.94
N GLN A 420 31.86 26.78 10.76
CA GLN A 420 33.14 26.04 10.57
C GLN A 420 33.46 25.13 11.75
N GLN A 421 33.23 25.59 12.97
CA GLN A 421 33.45 24.75 14.16
C GLN A 421 32.54 23.50 14.14
N ILE A 422 31.22 23.69 13.90
CA ILE A 422 30.26 22.60 13.80
C ILE A 422 30.64 21.64 12.66
N THR A 423 30.99 22.18 11.51
CA THR A 423 31.41 21.38 10.36
C THR A 423 32.69 20.59 10.66
N ALA A 424 33.63 21.15 11.42
CA ALA A 424 34.84 20.43 11.86
C ALA A 424 34.49 19.28 12.83
N GLU A 425 33.61 19.53 13.81
CA GLU A 425 33.15 18.47 14.73
C GLU A 425 32.40 17.33 13.98
N LEU A 426 31.59 17.68 12.99
CA LEU A 426 30.90 16.68 12.14
C LEU A 426 31.87 15.84 11.30
N ARG A 427 32.98 16.41 10.83
CA ARG A 427 34.04 15.68 10.08
C ARG A 427 34.79 14.65 10.93
N GLU A 428 34.84 14.82 12.26
CA GLU A 428 35.48 13.89 13.17
C GLU A 428 34.65 12.61 13.41
N ILE A 429 33.36 12.60 13.01
CA ILE A 429 32.48 11.46 13.20
C ILE A 429 32.86 10.37 12.19
N GLU A 430 33.14 9.16 12.66
CA GLU A 430 33.44 8.00 11.82
C GLU A 430 32.25 7.70 10.89
N GLY A 431 32.49 7.70 9.57
CA GLY A 431 31.47 7.50 8.55
C GLY A 431 30.97 8.78 7.88
N VAL A 432 31.38 9.98 8.35
CA VAL A 432 31.24 11.23 7.60
C VAL A 432 32.43 11.39 6.68
N ASN A 433 32.21 11.30 5.36
CA ASN A 433 33.25 11.41 4.35
C ASN A 433 33.67 12.87 4.12
N SER A 434 32.69 13.77 4.08
CA SER A 434 32.90 15.23 4.03
C SER A 434 31.74 15.95 4.69
N ALA A 435 32.02 17.14 5.21
CA ALA A 435 31.05 18.09 5.69
C ALA A 435 31.49 19.49 5.21
N GLU A 436 30.60 20.23 4.58
CA GLU A 436 30.93 21.51 3.92
C GLU A 436 29.86 22.56 4.20
N CYS A 437 30.31 23.77 4.57
CA CYS A 437 29.47 24.96 4.67
C CYS A 437 30.04 26.08 3.81
N LEU A 438 29.32 27.19 3.64
CA LEU A 438 29.79 28.32 2.86
C LEU A 438 31.12 28.87 3.39
N ALA A 439 31.30 28.92 4.71
CA ALA A 439 32.51 29.44 5.33
C ALA A 439 33.76 28.60 5.09
N ASP A 440 33.64 27.34 4.65
CA ASP A 440 34.76 26.50 4.20
C ASP A 440 35.22 26.86 2.78
N LEU A 441 34.31 27.36 1.94
CA LEU A 441 34.59 27.69 0.53
C LEU A 441 35.01 29.17 0.37
N VAL A 442 34.45 30.04 1.16
CA VAL A 442 34.65 31.49 1.09
C VAL A 442 35.01 32.03 2.47
N ASP A 443 36.07 32.85 2.55
CA ASP A 443 36.46 33.48 3.81
C ASP A 443 35.25 34.24 4.42
N PRO A 444 34.89 33.99 5.67
CA PRO A 444 33.75 34.65 6.34
C PRO A 444 33.83 36.15 6.39
N ALA A 445 35.00 36.76 6.14
CA ALA A 445 35.20 38.19 6.05
C ALA A 445 34.71 38.79 4.72
N ILE A 446 34.44 37.96 3.69
CA ILE A 446 33.92 38.42 2.40
C ILE A 446 32.39 38.55 2.51
N PRO A 447 31.83 39.74 2.24
CA PRO A 447 30.39 39.94 2.22
C PRO A 447 29.71 39.04 1.17
N LEU A 448 28.52 38.51 1.50
CA LEU A 448 27.75 37.59 0.61
C LEU A 448 27.49 38.17 -0.78
N ASP A 449 27.38 39.48 -0.91
CA ASP A 449 27.19 40.20 -2.19
C ASP A 449 28.36 40.00 -3.20
N PHE A 450 29.52 39.57 -2.72
CA PHE A 450 30.68 39.25 -3.58
C PHE A 450 30.81 37.74 -3.89
N VAL A 451 29.97 36.90 -3.29
CA VAL A 451 29.92 35.46 -3.57
C VAL A 451 29.01 35.23 -4.80
N PRO A 452 29.42 34.42 -5.77
CA PRO A 452 28.52 34.05 -6.88
C PRO A 452 27.16 33.58 -6.37
N GLY A 453 26.09 34.17 -6.89
CA GLY A 453 24.73 33.98 -6.34
C GLY A 453 24.29 32.52 -6.27
N GLU A 454 24.69 31.69 -7.24
CA GLU A 454 24.35 30.26 -7.23
C GLU A 454 25.10 29.48 -6.14
N VAL A 455 26.33 29.88 -5.83
CA VAL A 455 27.09 29.30 -4.69
C VAL A 455 26.46 29.74 -3.34
N ALA A 456 26.14 31.01 -3.22
CA ALA A 456 25.55 31.57 -1.98
C ALA A 456 24.18 30.89 -1.71
N LYS A 457 23.31 30.77 -2.70
CA LYS A 457 21.97 30.15 -2.57
C LYS A 457 21.99 28.68 -2.15
N ARG A 458 23.08 27.96 -2.40
CA ARG A 458 23.23 26.57 -2.01
C ARG A 458 23.42 26.43 -0.48
N TYR A 459 24.04 27.44 0.15
CA TYR A 459 24.43 27.36 1.55
C TYR A 459 23.71 28.37 2.47
N VAL A 460 23.13 29.43 1.95
CA VAL A 460 22.45 30.46 2.75
C VAL A 460 21.16 30.90 2.05
N GLY A 461 20.04 30.82 2.77
CA GLY A 461 18.71 31.22 2.26
C GLY A 461 17.69 31.38 3.40
N GLY A 462 16.79 32.37 3.30
CA GLY A 462 15.64 32.51 4.19
C GLY A 462 15.95 32.68 5.70
N GLY A 463 17.16 33.07 6.05
CA GLY A 463 17.62 33.16 7.45
C GLY A 463 18.11 31.81 8.00
N TYR A 464 18.43 30.86 7.10
CA TYR A 464 19.05 29.59 7.43
C TYR A 464 20.37 29.41 6.69
N SER A 465 21.25 28.62 7.28
CA SER A 465 22.48 28.11 6.67
C SER A 465 22.38 26.62 6.48
N ASN A 466 22.96 26.12 5.42
CA ASN A 466 22.98 24.68 5.08
C ASN A 466 24.40 24.12 5.18
N ILE A 467 24.59 23.02 5.89
CA ILE A 467 25.81 22.21 5.88
C ILE A 467 25.50 20.93 5.09
N ILE A 468 26.30 20.66 4.08
CA ILE A 468 26.17 19.47 3.24
C ILE A 468 27.08 18.39 3.78
N LEU A 469 26.49 17.25 4.13
CA LEU A 469 27.21 16.08 4.64
C LEU A 469 27.20 14.96 3.60
N ASN A 470 28.37 14.46 3.26
CA ASN A 470 28.49 13.21 2.53
C ASN A 470 28.73 12.09 3.54
N ILE A 471 27.79 11.18 3.69
CA ILE A 471 27.85 10.12 4.69
C ILE A 471 27.99 8.73 4.04
N ALA A 472 28.72 7.87 4.73
CA ALA A 472 28.83 6.46 4.31
C ALA A 472 27.56 5.69 4.65
N GLY A 473 27.16 4.77 3.74
CA GLY A 473 26.02 3.89 3.98
C GLY A 473 24.74 4.30 3.29
N SER A 474 23.73 3.45 3.39
CA SER A 474 22.45 3.58 2.63
C SER A 474 21.26 4.05 3.45
N GLY A 475 21.42 4.26 4.75
CA GLY A 475 20.30 4.48 5.66
C GLY A 475 19.57 3.19 6.07
N LEU A 476 19.94 2.05 5.49
CA LEU A 476 19.26 0.76 5.68
C LEU A 476 19.94 -0.14 6.70
N ASP A 477 21.20 0.16 7.06
CA ASP A 477 22.03 -0.64 7.96
C ASP A 477 22.19 0.02 9.34
N ASP A 478 22.47 -0.80 10.34
CA ASP A 478 22.64 -0.34 11.72
C ASP A 478 23.85 0.61 11.87
N THR A 479 24.84 0.51 10.97
CA THR A 479 26.00 1.41 10.94
C THR A 479 25.61 2.83 10.58
N THR A 480 24.76 3.00 9.56
CA THR A 480 24.25 4.33 9.18
C THR A 480 23.29 4.89 10.23
N GLU A 481 22.48 4.04 10.87
CA GLU A 481 21.61 4.50 11.97
C GLU A 481 22.41 5.05 13.15
N ASN A 482 23.49 4.36 13.55
CA ASN A 482 24.41 4.84 14.59
C ASN A 482 25.12 6.12 14.16
N LEU A 483 25.54 6.22 12.90
CA LEU A 483 26.16 7.44 12.36
C LEU A 483 25.18 8.64 12.45
N ILE A 484 23.94 8.46 12.01
CA ILE A 484 22.91 9.52 12.12
C ILE A 484 22.64 9.88 13.57
N ALA A 485 22.63 8.92 14.49
CA ALA A 485 22.48 9.19 15.92
C ALA A 485 23.66 10.02 16.47
N ASN A 486 24.92 9.71 16.10
CA ASN A 486 26.10 10.46 16.50
C ASN A 486 26.06 11.90 15.93
N VAL A 487 25.65 12.07 14.68
CA VAL A 487 25.44 13.40 14.07
C VAL A 487 24.39 14.21 14.85
N ARG A 488 23.27 13.57 15.21
CA ARG A 488 22.23 14.22 16.02
C ARG A 488 22.72 14.61 17.42
N GLU A 489 23.59 13.81 18.04
CA GLU A 489 24.18 14.13 19.36
C GLU A 489 25.03 15.40 19.30
N VAL A 490 25.85 15.56 18.27
CA VAL A 490 26.64 16.80 18.05
C VAL A 490 25.71 18.00 17.79
N LEU A 491 24.64 17.82 17.04
CA LEU A 491 23.71 18.87 16.71
C LEU A 491 22.78 19.30 17.88
N ALA A 492 22.55 18.39 18.83
CA ALA A 492 21.64 18.65 19.97
C ALA A 492 22.06 19.83 20.85
N ASP A 493 23.36 20.13 20.92
CA ASP A 493 23.93 21.24 21.74
C ASP A 493 24.03 22.55 20.93
N VAL A 494 23.65 22.56 19.65
CA VAL A 494 23.95 23.70 18.76
C VAL A 494 22.84 24.74 18.74
N ASP A 495 21.61 24.36 18.41
CA ASP A 495 20.45 25.25 18.34
C ASP A 495 19.14 24.43 18.35
N GLU A 496 18.05 25.00 18.92
CA GLU A 496 16.73 24.40 18.90
C GLU A 496 16.12 24.33 17.49
N GLU A 497 16.50 25.26 16.57
CA GLU A 497 16.07 25.29 15.16
C GLU A 497 17.12 24.65 14.22
N CYS A 498 17.67 23.51 14.60
CA CYS A 498 18.61 22.74 13.80
C CYS A 498 17.95 21.44 13.33
N TYR A 499 17.92 21.21 12.03
CA TYR A 499 17.27 20.05 11.41
C TYR A 499 18.27 19.26 10.57
N LEU A 500 18.35 17.96 10.85
CA LEU A 500 19.10 17.02 10.02
C LEU A 500 18.14 16.34 9.04
N THR A 501 18.42 16.39 7.73
CA THR A 501 17.57 15.87 6.67
C THR A 501 18.38 15.24 5.53
N GLY A 502 17.71 14.79 4.49
CA GLY A 502 18.28 14.06 3.35
C GLY A 502 17.81 12.59 3.31
N SER A 503 17.94 11.95 2.15
CA SER A 503 17.43 10.60 1.90
C SER A 503 17.85 9.58 2.97
N PRO A 504 19.13 9.49 3.40
CA PRO A 504 19.54 8.54 4.44
C PRO A 504 18.89 8.78 5.79
N VAL A 505 18.70 10.06 6.14
CA VAL A 505 18.11 10.45 7.43
C VAL A 505 16.61 10.17 7.46
N ILE A 506 15.91 10.48 6.38
CA ILE A 506 14.49 10.17 6.20
C ILE A 506 14.26 8.66 6.26
N THR A 507 15.12 7.87 5.61
CA THR A 507 15.05 6.40 5.64
C THR A 507 15.24 5.86 7.07
N SER A 508 16.19 6.40 7.83
CA SER A 508 16.41 6.04 9.25
C SER A 508 15.22 6.41 10.13
N ASP A 509 14.65 7.61 9.95
CA ASP A 509 13.45 8.03 10.68
C ASP A 509 12.25 7.16 10.33
N LEU A 510 12.07 6.85 9.05
CA LEU A 510 11.01 5.97 8.58
C LEU A 510 11.12 4.57 9.19
N ARG A 511 12.32 4.01 9.31
CA ARG A 511 12.58 2.74 9.99
C ARG A 511 12.09 2.80 11.44
N ARG A 512 12.53 3.81 12.18
CA ARG A 512 12.19 3.99 13.60
C ARG A 512 10.69 4.11 13.86
N ILE A 513 9.97 4.88 13.04
CA ILE A 513 8.51 5.02 13.21
C ILE A 513 7.77 3.77 12.77
N THR A 514 8.22 3.10 11.70
CA THR A 514 7.59 1.88 11.20
C THR A 514 7.68 0.73 12.20
N ASP A 515 8.80 0.56 12.87
CA ASP A 515 8.97 -0.47 13.91
C ASP A 515 7.94 -0.31 15.04
N ARG A 516 7.72 0.93 15.47
CA ARG A 516 6.67 1.25 16.44
C ARG A 516 5.26 1.01 15.88
N ASP A 517 5.00 1.47 14.68
CA ASP A 517 3.71 1.33 14.01
C ASP A 517 3.34 -0.13 13.80
N MET A 518 4.31 -0.99 13.47
CA MET A 518 4.11 -2.42 13.31
C MET A 518 3.54 -3.05 14.59
N VAL A 519 4.10 -2.71 15.73
CA VAL A 519 3.62 -3.21 17.03
C VAL A 519 2.22 -2.67 17.33
N VAL A 520 1.99 -1.36 17.16
CA VAL A 520 0.72 -0.71 17.50
C VAL A 520 -0.40 -1.20 16.60
N VAL A 521 -0.22 -1.17 15.28
CA VAL A 521 -1.25 -1.57 14.30
C VAL A 521 -1.61 -3.04 14.46
N ASN A 522 -0.62 -3.93 14.58
CA ASN A 522 -0.86 -5.35 14.77
C ASN A 522 -1.59 -5.62 16.11
N ALA A 523 -1.14 -5.01 17.20
CA ALA A 523 -1.77 -5.19 18.51
C ALA A 523 -3.22 -4.71 18.51
N VAL A 524 -3.48 -3.51 17.98
CA VAL A 524 -4.84 -2.95 17.92
C VAL A 524 -5.74 -3.77 17.00
N SER A 525 -5.25 -4.19 15.83
CA SER A 525 -5.98 -5.06 14.89
C SER A 525 -6.38 -6.38 15.56
N ILE A 526 -5.44 -7.05 16.24
CA ILE A 526 -5.67 -8.31 16.95
C ILE A 526 -6.69 -8.12 18.07
N VAL A 527 -6.51 -7.09 18.92
CA VAL A 527 -7.42 -6.82 20.04
C VAL A 527 -8.82 -6.46 19.55
N ALA A 528 -8.93 -5.60 18.53
CA ALA A 528 -10.22 -5.19 17.98
C ALA A 528 -10.99 -6.40 17.41
N ILE A 529 -10.34 -7.24 16.61
CA ILE A 529 -10.99 -8.43 16.04
C ILE A 529 -11.29 -9.46 17.13
N PHE A 530 -10.38 -9.65 18.09
CA PHE A 530 -10.64 -10.50 19.25
C PHE A 530 -11.91 -10.06 20.01
N VAL A 531 -12.06 -8.76 20.29
CA VAL A 531 -13.24 -8.22 20.98
C VAL A 531 -14.50 -8.40 20.15
N ILE A 532 -14.48 -8.12 18.86
CA ILE A 532 -15.65 -8.28 17.99
C ILE A 532 -16.09 -9.75 17.94
N VAL A 533 -15.14 -10.69 17.73
CA VAL A 533 -15.44 -12.12 17.70
C VAL A 533 -15.92 -12.62 19.07
N MET A 534 -15.30 -12.15 20.15
CA MET A 534 -15.71 -12.49 21.52
C MET A 534 -17.17 -12.05 21.80
N ILE A 535 -17.57 -10.86 21.35
CA ILE A 535 -18.95 -10.37 21.49
C ILE A 535 -19.91 -11.21 20.63
N ALA A 536 -19.53 -11.49 19.37
CA ALA A 536 -20.36 -12.24 18.42
C ALA A 536 -20.65 -13.67 18.89
N PHE A 537 -19.64 -14.36 19.41
CA PHE A 537 -19.76 -15.75 19.87
C PHE A 537 -20.02 -15.88 21.38
N ARG A 538 -19.88 -14.79 22.13
CA ARG A 538 -19.95 -14.77 23.62
C ARG A 538 -19.00 -15.79 24.26
N SER A 539 -17.79 -15.90 23.64
CA SER A 539 -16.78 -16.88 24.05
C SER A 539 -15.38 -16.32 23.80
N PRO A 540 -14.58 -16.11 24.84
CA PRO A 540 -13.20 -15.69 24.68
C PRO A 540 -12.35 -16.79 24.02
N THR A 541 -12.63 -18.06 24.29
CA THR A 541 -11.85 -19.18 23.73
C THR A 541 -12.08 -19.35 22.24
N VAL A 542 -13.32 -19.16 21.75
CA VAL A 542 -13.59 -19.14 20.31
C VAL A 542 -12.81 -18.01 19.66
N ALA A 543 -12.82 -16.81 20.25
CA ALA A 543 -12.08 -15.67 19.74
C ALA A 543 -10.56 -15.96 19.67
N ILE A 544 -9.97 -16.55 20.71
CA ILE A 544 -8.55 -16.95 20.71
C ILE A 544 -8.26 -17.93 19.56
N VAL A 545 -9.08 -18.97 19.40
CA VAL A 545 -8.87 -20.00 18.37
C VAL A 545 -8.94 -19.41 16.96
N LEU A 546 -9.95 -18.56 16.70
CA LEU A 546 -10.11 -17.95 15.38
C LEU A 546 -8.98 -16.97 15.08
N VAL A 547 -8.64 -16.08 16.02
CA VAL A 547 -7.53 -15.14 15.84
C VAL A 547 -6.19 -15.89 15.67
N ALA A 548 -5.93 -16.93 16.47
CA ALA A 548 -4.70 -17.72 16.33
C ALA A 548 -4.60 -18.41 14.95
N ALA A 549 -5.71 -18.94 14.43
CA ALA A 549 -5.73 -19.53 13.09
C ALA A 549 -5.43 -18.50 12.00
N ILE A 550 -5.97 -17.29 12.10
CA ILE A 550 -5.72 -16.23 11.13
C ILE A 550 -4.27 -15.74 11.25
N MET A 551 -3.79 -15.52 12.47
CA MET A 551 -2.38 -15.14 12.70
C MET A 551 -1.41 -16.19 12.16
N SER A 552 -1.73 -17.48 12.28
CA SER A 552 -0.90 -18.53 11.68
C SER A 552 -0.82 -18.42 10.16
N ALA A 553 -1.92 -18.01 9.49
CA ALA A 553 -1.94 -17.78 8.04
C ALA A 553 -1.11 -16.54 7.66
N ILE A 554 -1.19 -15.45 8.43
CA ILE A 554 -0.41 -14.22 8.22
C ILE A 554 1.08 -14.50 8.37
N TRP A 555 1.48 -15.15 9.47
CA TRP A 555 2.87 -15.51 9.71
C TRP A 555 3.41 -16.48 8.66
N ALA A 556 2.62 -17.49 8.25
CA ALA A 556 3.01 -18.40 7.18
C ALA A 556 3.19 -17.68 5.83
N ASN A 557 2.36 -16.67 5.56
CA ASN A 557 2.49 -15.85 4.36
C ASN A 557 3.80 -15.04 4.38
N GLN A 558 4.09 -14.31 5.44
CA GLN A 558 5.29 -13.48 5.55
C GLN A 558 6.56 -14.33 5.71
N ALA A 559 6.47 -15.48 6.36
CA ALA A 559 7.59 -16.41 6.53
C ALA A 559 8.22 -16.86 5.20
N ILE A 560 7.45 -16.92 4.13
CA ILE A 560 7.98 -17.26 2.80
C ILE A 560 9.02 -16.23 2.36
N SER A 561 8.73 -14.94 2.53
CA SER A 561 9.69 -13.86 2.21
C SER A 561 10.90 -13.88 3.14
N GLY A 562 10.68 -14.08 4.46
CA GLY A 562 11.79 -14.18 5.42
C GLY A 562 12.72 -15.38 5.20
N ILE A 563 12.17 -16.54 4.79
CA ILE A 563 12.99 -17.74 4.47
C ILE A 563 13.72 -17.56 3.13
N LEU A 564 13.14 -16.88 2.17
CA LEU A 564 13.77 -16.61 0.87
C LEU A 564 14.77 -15.44 0.93
N GLY A 565 14.90 -14.74 2.06
CA GLY A 565 15.77 -13.57 2.20
C GLY A 565 15.36 -12.42 1.29
N GLN A 566 14.06 -12.29 0.98
CA GLN A 566 13.53 -11.21 0.16
C GLN A 566 13.02 -10.10 1.10
N PRO A 567 13.69 -8.94 1.13
CA PRO A 567 13.22 -7.82 1.93
C PRO A 567 11.87 -7.34 1.40
N LEU A 568 11.00 -6.92 2.29
CA LEU A 568 9.68 -6.39 1.95
C LEU A 568 9.68 -4.87 2.08
N PHE A 569 9.05 -4.19 1.13
CA PHE A 569 8.77 -2.77 1.29
C PHE A 569 8.01 -2.53 2.61
N PHE A 570 8.48 -1.59 3.40
CA PHE A 570 8.00 -1.38 4.77
C PHE A 570 6.48 -1.31 4.88
N PHE A 571 5.83 -0.61 3.94
CA PHE A 571 4.37 -0.48 3.92
C PHE A 571 3.69 -1.82 3.61
N SER A 572 4.21 -2.59 2.65
CA SER A 572 3.68 -3.93 2.32
C SER A 572 3.77 -4.87 3.52
N GLY A 573 4.92 -4.88 4.20
CA GLY A 573 5.16 -5.72 5.38
C GLY A 573 4.22 -5.39 6.55
N LEU A 574 3.93 -4.10 6.76
CA LEU A 574 3.07 -3.62 7.82
C LEU A 574 1.58 -3.77 7.47
N ALA A 575 1.19 -3.37 6.26
CA ALA A 575 -0.20 -3.37 5.81
C ALA A 575 -0.77 -4.79 5.67
N ILE A 576 0.05 -5.78 5.24
CA ILE A 576 -0.43 -7.14 5.00
C ILE A 576 -1.04 -7.76 6.26
N GLY A 577 -0.48 -7.49 7.44
CA GLY A 577 -1.01 -7.99 8.72
C GLY A 577 -2.46 -7.57 8.96
N ALA A 578 -2.72 -6.27 8.90
CA ALA A 578 -4.04 -5.69 9.13
C ALA A 578 -5.04 -6.04 8.01
N ILE A 579 -4.60 -5.96 6.74
CA ILE A 579 -5.45 -6.25 5.58
C ILE A 579 -5.84 -7.74 5.56
N GLN A 580 -4.88 -8.65 5.70
CA GLN A 580 -5.16 -10.09 5.68
C GLN A 580 -6.00 -10.49 6.89
N LEU A 581 -5.73 -9.93 8.07
CA LEU A 581 -6.52 -10.18 9.27
C LEU A 581 -7.98 -9.75 9.05
N GLY A 582 -8.22 -8.55 8.51
CA GLY A 582 -9.55 -8.05 8.20
C GLY A 582 -10.26 -8.84 7.10
N ALA A 583 -9.58 -9.11 5.98
CA ALA A 583 -10.17 -9.72 4.79
C ALA A 583 -10.43 -11.24 4.91
N THR A 584 -9.85 -11.92 5.90
CA THR A 584 -9.94 -13.39 5.99
C THR A 584 -10.57 -13.91 7.29
N VAL A 585 -10.84 -13.02 8.24
CA VAL A 585 -11.56 -13.37 9.48
C VAL A 585 -12.96 -13.92 9.19
N ASP A 586 -13.57 -13.46 8.12
CA ASP A 586 -14.91 -13.85 7.68
C ASP A 586 -15.03 -15.35 7.40
N TYR A 587 -13.99 -15.96 6.83
CA TYR A 587 -13.94 -17.41 6.61
C TYR A 587 -13.98 -18.20 7.91
N ALA A 588 -13.23 -17.72 8.91
CA ALA A 588 -13.17 -18.35 10.22
C ALA A 588 -14.49 -18.18 10.98
N ILE A 589 -15.10 -17.00 10.90
CA ILE A 589 -16.42 -16.71 11.49
C ILE A 589 -17.49 -17.59 10.84
N LEU A 590 -17.48 -17.75 9.52
CA LEU A 590 -18.43 -18.57 8.78
C LEU A 590 -18.37 -20.03 9.25
N VAL A 591 -17.17 -20.61 9.33
CA VAL A 591 -17.00 -22.00 9.81
C VAL A 591 -17.50 -22.15 11.24
N ALA A 592 -17.11 -21.24 12.14
CA ALA A 592 -17.50 -21.31 13.54
C ALA A 592 -19.01 -21.11 13.77
N SER A 593 -19.65 -20.19 13.02
CA SER A 593 -21.08 -19.91 13.14
C SER A 593 -21.93 -21.06 12.62
N THR A 594 -21.59 -21.59 11.44
CA THR A 594 -22.30 -22.75 10.83
C THR A 594 -22.11 -24.00 11.70
N PHE A 595 -20.91 -24.23 12.23
CA PHE A 595 -20.69 -25.34 13.15
C PHE A 595 -21.55 -25.22 14.42
N ARG A 596 -21.60 -24.03 15.03
CA ARG A 596 -22.45 -23.78 16.20
C ARG A 596 -23.93 -24.02 15.91
N GLU A 597 -24.41 -23.68 14.72
CA GLU A 597 -25.79 -23.95 14.30
C GLU A 597 -26.05 -25.45 14.18
N LYS A 598 -25.15 -26.20 13.54
CA LYS A 598 -25.29 -27.66 13.36
C LYS A 598 -25.21 -28.46 14.67
N LEU A 599 -24.51 -27.94 15.68
CA LEU A 599 -24.45 -28.57 17.01
C LEU A 599 -25.79 -28.61 17.73
N GLY A 600 -26.78 -27.79 17.36
CA GLY A 600 -28.13 -27.85 17.87
C GLY A 600 -28.89 -29.13 17.48
N GLU A 601 -28.47 -29.80 16.41
CA GLU A 601 -29.18 -30.94 15.82
C GLU A 601 -28.34 -32.22 15.73
N LEU A 602 -27.00 -32.08 15.64
CA LEU A 602 -26.06 -33.16 15.31
C LEU A 602 -25.00 -33.34 16.41
N ASP A 603 -24.35 -34.51 16.38
CA ASP A 603 -23.11 -34.72 17.13
C ASP A 603 -21.96 -33.87 16.59
N PRO A 604 -20.94 -33.54 17.39
CA PRO A 604 -19.87 -32.62 16.99
C PRO A 604 -19.10 -33.05 15.73
N VAL A 605 -18.89 -34.36 15.53
CA VAL A 605 -18.13 -34.91 14.38
C VAL A 605 -18.92 -34.75 13.09
N GLU A 606 -20.20 -35.17 13.09
CA GLU A 606 -21.08 -35.05 11.93
C GLU A 606 -21.44 -33.58 11.68
N GLY A 607 -21.65 -32.79 12.74
CA GLY A 607 -21.87 -31.34 12.65
C GLY A 607 -20.73 -30.63 11.93
N MET A 608 -19.47 -30.92 12.29
CA MET A 608 -18.31 -30.35 11.63
C MET A 608 -18.17 -30.83 10.19
N ARG A 609 -18.44 -32.11 9.92
CA ARG A 609 -18.42 -32.67 8.58
C ARG A 609 -19.37 -31.93 7.65
N ARG A 610 -20.61 -31.69 8.11
CA ARG A 610 -21.61 -30.94 7.32
C ARG A 610 -21.23 -29.46 7.17
N THR A 611 -20.65 -28.86 8.19
CA THR A 611 -20.12 -27.50 8.11
C THR A 611 -19.07 -27.37 7.01
N MET A 612 -18.10 -28.27 6.94
CA MET A 612 -17.07 -28.24 5.90
C MET A 612 -17.66 -28.42 4.50
N ILE A 613 -18.66 -29.28 4.33
CA ILE A 613 -19.33 -29.51 3.03
C ILE A 613 -20.12 -28.27 2.61
N GLU A 614 -20.74 -27.57 3.55
CA GLU A 614 -21.57 -26.38 3.29
C GLU A 614 -20.73 -25.13 3.07
N CYS A 615 -19.75 -24.87 3.96
CA CYS A 615 -18.92 -23.66 3.91
C CYS A 615 -17.76 -23.75 2.93
N GLY A 616 -17.20 -24.94 2.70
CA GLY A 616 -16.01 -25.15 1.89
C GLY A 616 -16.08 -24.55 0.48
N PRO A 617 -17.14 -24.82 -0.29
CA PRO A 617 -17.30 -24.22 -1.62
C PRO A 617 -17.39 -22.68 -1.60
N ALA A 618 -18.04 -22.11 -0.57
CA ALA A 618 -18.16 -20.65 -0.43
C ALA A 618 -16.79 -20.03 -0.15
N ILE A 619 -16.02 -20.59 0.80
CA ILE A 619 -14.66 -20.12 1.15
C ILE A 619 -13.72 -20.27 -0.06
N LEU A 620 -13.81 -21.39 -0.80
CA LEU A 620 -13.01 -21.61 -2.00
C LEU A 620 -13.30 -20.56 -3.07
N ASN A 621 -14.58 -20.29 -3.33
CA ASN A 621 -14.99 -19.30 -4.32
C ASN A 621 -14.49 -17.90 -3.97
N SER A 622 -14.66 -17.49 -2.73
CA SER A 622 -14.23 -16.22 -2.22
C SER A 622 -12.70 -16.05 -2.26
N GLY A 623 -11.97 -17.01 -1.70
CA GLY A 623 -10.50 -16.98 -1.71
C GLY A 623 -9.92 -16.97 -3.12
N LEU A 624 -10.50 -17.72 -4.07
CA LEU A 624 -10.10 -17.69 -5.47
C LEU A 624 -10.48 -16.38 -6.17
N ALA A 625 -11.63 -15.79 -5.85
CA ALA A 625 -12.01 -14.49 -6.41
C ALA A 625 -11.05 -13.39 -5.95
N LEU A 626 -10.70 -13.34 -4.65
CA LEU A 626 -9.72 -12.41 -4.11
C LEU A 626 -8.33 -12.64 -4.74
N PHE A 627 -7.87 -13.88 -4.81
CA PHE A 627 -6.62 -14.24 -5.47
C PHE A 627 -6.60 -13.77 -6.92
N ALA A 628 -7.64 -14.05 -7.69
CA ALA A 628 -7.75 -13.69 -9.10
C ALA A 628 -7.76 -12.17 -9.31
N ALA A 629 -8.49 -11.43 -8.47
CA ALA A 629 -8.52 -9.98 -8.49
C ALA A 629 -7.12 -9.37 -8.39
N ILE A 630 -6.38 -9.82 -7.39
CA ILE A 630 -5.08 -9.27 -7.06
C ILE A 630 -4.01 -9.73 -8.05
N MET A 631 -4.08 -10.98 -8.52
CA MET A 631 -3.19 -11.46 -9.57
C MET A 631 -3.40 -10.70 -10.90
N GLY A 632 -4.62 -10.22 -11.16
CA GLY A 632 -4.87 -9.31 -12.28
C GLY A 632 -4.08 -8.02 -12.19
N VAL A 633 -4.01 -7.41 -11.00
CA VAL A 633 -3.18 -6.23 -10.74
C VAL A 633 -1.69 -6.58 -10.87
N TYR A 634 -1.25 -7.67 -10.23
CA TYR A 634 0.14 -8.12 -10.24
C TYR A 634 0.72 -8.27 -11.65
N PHE A 635 -0.02 -8.90 -12.57
CA PHE A 635 0.44 -9.12 -13.95
C PHE A 635 0.34 -7.86 -14.84
N ALA A 636 -0.50 -6.90 -14.46
CA ALA A 636 -0.74 -5.70 -15.26
C ALA A 636 0.08 -4.48 -14.84
N THR A 637 0.90 -4.59 -13.78
CA THR A 637 1.71 -3.48 -13.27
C THR A 637 3.20 -3.78 -13.28
N THR A 638 4.02 -2.77 -13.46
CA THR A 638 5.46 -2.76 -13.21
C THR A 638 5.82 -2.00 -11.92
N LEU A 639 4.86 -1.31 -11.30
CA LEU A 639 5.05 -0.59 -10.04
C LEU A 639 5.41 -1.56 -8.91
N LEU A 640 6.66 -1.52 -8.43
CA LEU A 640 7.20 -2.55 -7.54
C LEU A 640 6.44 -2.64 -6.21
N ALA A 641 6.12 -1.51 -5.57
CA ALA A 641 5.34 -1.51 -4.33
C ALA A 641 3.94 -2.15 -4.49
N VAL A 642 3.25 -1.85 -5.60
CA VAL A 642 1.93 -2.41 -5.93
C VAL A 642 2.04 -3.91 -6.23
N LYS A 643 3.06 -4.30 -6.97
CA LYS A 643 3.33 -5.70 -7.35
C LYS A 643 3.64 -6.56 -6.13
N GLU A 644 4.47 -6.06 -5.23
CA GLU A 644 4.85 -6.75 -4.00
C GLU A 644 3.65 -6.89 -3.04
N LEU A 645 2.95 -5.79 -2.75
CA LEU A 645 1.74 -5.83 -1.94
C LEU A 645 0.68 -6.77 -2.54
N GLY A 646 0.52 -6.72 -3.87
CA GLY A 646 -0.35 -7.62 -4.61
C GLY A 646 0.03 -9.09 -4.42
N LEU A 647 1.29 -9.46 -4.58
CA LEU A 647 1.77 -10.83 -4.40
C LEU A 647 1.53 -11.34 -2.98
N LEU A 648 1.83 -10.52 -1.97
CA LEU A 648 1.60 -10.84 -0.56
C LEU A 648 0.11 -11.09 -0.28
N LEU A 649 -0.76 -10.22 -0.80
CA LEU A 649 -2.22 -10.36 -0.63
C LEU A 649 -2.78 -11.58 -1.35
N ALA A 650 -2.36 -11.84 -2.59
CA ALA A 650 -2.79 -13.01 -3.37
C ALA A 650 -2.38 -14.32 -2.68
N ARG A 651 -1.12 -14.42 -2.29
CA ARG A 651 -0.59 -15.56 -1.54
C ARG A 651 -1.29 -15.72 -0.19
N GLY A 652 -1.49 -14.60 0.51
CA GLY A 652 -2.22 -14.56 1.78
C GLY A 652 -3.66 -15.06 1.67
N ALA A 653 -4.37 -14.70 0.60
CA ALA A 653 -5.73 -15.18 0.32
C ALA A 653 -5.78 -16.71 0.19
N LEU A 654 -4.85 -17.32 -0.57
CA LEU A 654 -4.78 -18.78 -0.75
C LEU A 654 -4.42 -19.50 0.56
N ILE A 655 -3.45 -18.97 1.31
CA ILE A 655 -3.03 -19.56 2.60
C ILE A 655 -4.19 -19.49 3.59
N SER A 656 -4.85 -18.34 3.74
CA SER A 656 -5.99 -18.15 4.65
C SER A 656 -7.18 -19.03 4.27
N MET A 657 -7.47 -19.16 2.98
CA MET A 657 -8.48 -20.07 2.45
C MET A 657 -8.17 -21.52 2.86
N GLY A 658 -6.92 -21.96 2.71
CA GLY A 658 -6.46 -23.29 3.12
C GLY A 658 -6.56 -23.50 4.64
N VAL A 659 -6.13 -22.52 5.42
CA VAL A 659 -6.24 -22.56 6.89
C VAL A 659 -7.70 -22.65 7.32
N ALA A 660 -8.57 -21.78 6.80
CA ALA A 660 -9.97 -21.72 7.21
C ALA A 660 -10.79 -22.98 6.77
N SER A 661 -10.52 -23.51 5.58
CA SER A 661 -11.28 -24.66 5.03
C SER A 661 -10.78 -26.02 5.48
N VAL A 662 -9.47 -26.17 5.77
CA VAL A 662 -8.84 -27.48 6.04
C VAL A 662 -8.28 -27.59 7.46
N LEU A 663 -7.58 -26.57 7.96
CA LEU A 663 -6.89 -26.63 9.28
C LEU A 663 -7.82 -26.24 10.42
N LEU A 664 -8.57 -25.17 10.30
CA LEU A 664 -9.42 -24.62 11.36
C LEU A 664 -10.54 -25.59 11.80
N PRO A 665 -11.28 -26.28 10.92
CA PRO A 665 -12.36 -27.20 11.35
C PRO A 665 -11.89 -28.32 12.28
N PRO A 666 -10.80 -29.07 12.00
CA PRO A 666 -10.23 -30.04 12.96
C PRO A 666 -9.74 -29.42 14.26
N VAL A 667 -9.18 -28.20 14.20
CA VAL A 667 -8.75 -27.47 15.43
C VAL A 667 -9.93 -27.17 16.32
N ILE A 668 -11.02 -26.60 15.78
CA ILE A 668 -12.26 -26.37 16.52
C ILE A 668 -12.81 -27.67 17.11
N LEU A 669 -12.80 -28.75 16.34
CA LEU A 669 -13.32 -30.04 16.78
C LEU A 669 -12.51 -30.66 17.93
N VAL A 670 -11.17 -30.59 17.87
CA VAL A 670 -10.27 -31.07 18.95
C VAL A 670 -10.46 -30.23 20.21
N LEU A 671 -10.62 -28.91 20.06
CA LEU A 671 -10.81 -27.98 21.18
C LEU A 671 -12.28 -27.87 21.63
N HIS A 672 -13.23 -28.57 20.98
CA HIS A 672 -14.66 -28.49 21.30
C HIS A 672 -14.99 -28.70 22.79
N PRO A 673 -14.41 -29.67 23.51
CA PRO A 673 -14.70 -29.84 24.97
C PRO A 673 -14.28 -28.61 25.79
N LEU A 674 -13.21 -27.90 25.38
CA LEU A 674 -12.78 -26.65 26.00
C LEU A 674 -13.75 -25.50 25.67
N LEU A 675 -14.19 -25.41 24.40
CA LEU A 675 -15.15 -24.41 23.96
C LEU A 675 -16.47 -24.48 24.71
N VAL A 676 -16.99 -25.68 24.92
CA VAL A 676 -18.23 -25.91 25.70
C VAL A 676 -18.08 -25.43 27.16
N ARG A 677 -16.93 -25.71 27.81
CA ARG A 677 -16.68 -25.33 29.22
C ARG A 677 -16.47 -23.82 29.43
N THR A 678 -15.96 -23.11 28.42
CA THR A 678 -15.52 -21.71 28.56
C THR A 678 -16.45 -20.71 27.88
N SER A 679 -17.51 -21.17 27.21
CA SER A 679 -18.43 -20.30 26.46
C SER A 679 -19.79 -20.21 27.11
N LEU A 680 -20.38 -19.03 27.13
CA LEU A 680 -21.68 -18.79 27.79
C LEU A 680 -22.87 -19.45 27.07
N ARG A 681 -22.78 -19.79 25.78
CA ARG A 681 -23.88 -20.35 24.96
C ARG A 681 -23.35 -21.21 23.81
N TRP A 682 -22.29 -21.97 24.02
CA TRP A 682 -21.81 -22.91 23.01
C TRP A 682 -22.49 -24.26 23.20
N PRO A 683 -23.23 -24.81 22.21
CA PRO A 683 -23.92 -26.09 22.39
C PRO A 683 -22.94 -27.25 22.59
N ALA A 684 -23.28 -28.17 23.48
CA ALA A 684 -22.47 -29.37 23.74
C ALA A 684 -22.58 -30.43 22.64
N GLY A 685 -23.66 -30.40 21.83
CA GLY A 685 -24.01 -31.46 20.91
C GLY A 685 -24.83 -32.59 21.61
N ARG A 686 -25.57 -33.37 20.83
CA ARG A 686 -26.58 -34.32 21.34
C ARG A 686 -26.00 -35.43 22.22
N ASP A 687 -24.75 -35.85 22.02
CA ASP A 687 -24.15 -36.98 22.73
C ASP A 687 -23.49 -36.63 24.08
N LEU A 688 -23.29 -35.34 24.41
CA LEU A 688 -22.70 -34.90 25.69
C LEU A 688 -23.76 -34.59 26.76
N GLU A 689 -25.04 -34.56 26.39
CA GLU A 689 -26.16 -34.38 27.35
C GLU A 689 -26.65 -35.71 27.96
N GLN A 690 -26.15 -36.87 27.48
CA GLN A 690 -26.55 -38.19 27.94
C GLN A 690 -25.52 -38.88 28.87
N ASN A 691 -24.44 -38.24 29.22
CA ASN A 691 -23.47 -38.67 30.24
C ASN A 691 -23.35 -37.53 31.30
#